data_8968187c6283a0292d06638c5be1bb8c
#
_entry.id   8968187c6283a0292d06638c5be1bb8c
#
_cell.length_a   1.000
_cell.length_b   1.000
_cell.length_c   1.000
_cell.angle_alpha   90.00
_cell.angle_beta   90.00
_cell.angle_gamma   90.00
#
_symmetry.space_group_name_H-M   'P 1'
#
loop_
_entity.id
_entity.type
_entity.pdbx_description
1 polymer ?
#
loop_
_entity_poly.entity_id
_entity_poly.type
_entity_poly.pdbx_seq_one_letter_code
_entity_poly.pdbx_strand_id
1 'polypeptide(L)'
;GSTIPHDFITQLDPPPKSFEIIDSPYLTDTALDKAKHLIDDFCREEYQQEDGADYTDLANVGVAYTTTEDDKHEIQARVNLVDFRIETLVDGKVVRSEQYASLEELTEKGLQALSFDDLVYLSEEELAQVEAPLTPVWEHPKKSRVQTFDIHPEIPMADRHTFDLASHEVEEVNKKERFHRNYAAITVLKRCQEENRFATPDEQIILSKYVGWGGIPEAFDERADSWRTEYGMLKNILSPEEYASARESTLTAFYTPPTVINAVYKVMKQLGFREGNILEPSCGIGHFIGMLPEEMKESKIYGVELDTISAGIAQQLYQKTSIAAQGFEETNLPDSFFDAVVGNVPFGDFKVPDKRYDKHKFLVHDYFFAKSLDKLRPGGVMALITSKGTMDKENSSVRKYIAQRADLIGAIRLPNNTFKGNAGTEVVSDILILQKRDRIVDIEPDWVQLGTDENGILMNSYFVEHPEMILGEMKMVSGRFGPEATCVPYEGADLAEQLSEAVSNIHGELTAYEVEDELAEEDNSIPADPTVRNFSYTVLDDKIYFRENSRMAPVEVSATAENRIKGMIRIRDSVRKLIELQTEDYPDSEIKAEQERLNALYDTFSKQYGLINSRANISAFSQDSSFSLLSALEVLGDEGQLERKADIFYKRTIKPHTPVTSVDTSSEALAVSMGEKARVDMDYMCELTGKTEEEIFADLKGVIFLNPMHGYGNSTQAKYLMADEYLSGNVREKLALARKSAELYPEDYTVNVEALERVQ
;
A
#
# COMPACT_ATOMS: atom_id res chain seq x y z
N GLY A 1 -8.25 27.61 0.28
CA GLY A 1 -9.01 28.32 1.24
C GLY A 1 -8.26 29.49 1.88
N SER A 2 -8.71 30.73 1.67
CA SER A 2 -8.23 31.88 2.43
C SER A 2 -9.06 31.93 3.71
N THR A 3 -8.49 31.48 4.81
CA THR A 3 -9.04 31.72 6.14
C THR A 3 -9.11 33.20 6.40
N ILE A 4 -10.29 33.74 6.76
CA ILE A 4 -10.42 35.09 7.26
C ILE A 4 -9.55 35.19 8.51
N PRO A 5 -8.69 36.23 8.66
CA PRO A 5 -7.89 36.37 9.86
C PRO A 5 -8.80 36.43 11.09
N HIS A 6 -8.50 35.65 12.10
CA HIS A 6 -9.22 35.57 13.37
C HIS A 6 -9.43 37.00 13.98
N ASP A 7 -8.52 37.92 13.72
CA ASP A 7 -8.58 39.30 14.23
C ASP A 7 -9.71 40.15 13.63
N PHE A 8 -10.32 39.75 12.53
CA PHE A 8 -11.44 40.48 11.91
C PHE A 8 -12.77 40.12 12.57
N ILE A 9 -12.90 38.85 13.01
CA ILE A 9 -14.13 38.34 13.64
C ILE A 9 -14.26 38.83 15.10
N THR A 10 -13.13 38.98 15.81
CA THR A 10 -13.11 39.43 17.21
C THR A 10 -13.41 40.93 17.41
N GLN A 11 -13.54 41.69 16.33
CA GLN A 11 -13.83 43.13 16.40
C GLN A 11 -15.33 43.50 16.35
N LEU A 12 -16.19 42.48 16.14
CA LEU A 12 -17.64 42.66 16.08
C LEU A 12 -18.29 42.10 17.33
N ASP A 13 -19.04 42.89 18.06
CA ASP A 13 -19.75 42.51 19.27
C ASP A 13 -21.27 42.72 19.06
N PRO A 14 -22.09 41.65 18.92
CA PRO A 14 -21.74 40.23 18.90
C PRO A 14 -21.02 39.80 17.60
N PRO A 15 -20.27 38.68 17.62
CA PRO A 15 -19.57 38.25 16.43
C PRO A 15 -20.55 37.93 15.28
N PRO A 16 -20.21 38.32 14.06
CA PRO A 16 -21.07 38.06 12.92
C PRO A 16 -21.22 36.57 12.69
N LYS A 17 -22.38 36.15 12.31
CA LYS A 17 -22.66 34.82 11.84
C LYS A 17 -22.07 34.65 10.42
N SER A 18 -21.36 33.59 10.17
CA SER A 18 -20.78 33.28 8.86
C SER A 18 -20.85 31.77 8.57
N PHE A 19 -20.85 31.39 7.32
CA PHE A 19 -20.83 29.98 6.91
C PHE A 19 -19.48 29.62 6.29
N GLU A 20 -18.92 28.45 6.64
CA GLU A 20 -17.78 27.88 5.92
C GLU A 20 -18.28 27.11 4.71
N ILE A 21 -17.76 27.44 3.53
CA ILE A 21 -18.02 26.70 2.30
C ILE A 21 -16.75 25.96 1.90
N ILE A 22 -16.84 24.64 1.80
CA ILE A 22 -15.79 23.82 1.21
C ILE A 22 -16.11 23.68 -0.26
N ASP A 23 -15.36 24.37 -1.11
CA ASP A 23 -15.52 24.36 -2.55
C ASP A 23 -15.23 22.97 -3.14
N SER A 24 -16.02 22.57 -4.13
CA SER A 24 -15.79 21.38 -4.91
C SER A 24 -15.19 21.76 -6.28
N PRO A 25 -13.99 21.28 -6.62
CA PRO A 25 -13.38 21.53 -7.93
C PRO A 25 -14.12 20.86 -9.08
N TYR A 26 -15.14 20.06 -8.79
CA TYR A 26 -15.95 19.30 -9.78
C TYR A 26 -17.30 19.94 -10.08
N LEU A 27 -17.69 20.96 -9.33
CA LEU A 27 -18.85 21.75 -9.69
C LEU A 27 -18.49 22.68 -10.84
N THR A 28 -19.38 22.82 -11.82
CA THR A 28 -19.20 23.84 -12.85
C THR A 28 -19.20 25.21 -12.19
N ASP A 29 -18.42 26.17 -12.71
CA ASP A 29 -18.34 27.53 -12.19
C ASP A 29 -19.72 28.13 -11.97
N THR A 30 -20.66 27.87 -12.90
CA THR A 30 -22.04 28.34 -12.82
C THR A 30 -22.84 27.76 -11.65
N ALA A 31 -22.64 26.46 -11.35
CA ALA A 31 -23.34 25.82 -10.24
C ALA A 31 -22.76 26.27 -8.88
N LEU A 32 -21.46 26.43 -8.82
CA LEU A 32 -20.75 26.95 -7.65
C LEU A 32 -21.15 28.40 -7.36
N ASP A 33 -21.19 29.26 -8.40
CA ASP A 33 -21.64 30.64 -8.27
C ASP A 33 -23.09 30.73 -7.81
N LYS A 34 -23.96 29.87 -8.36
CA LYS A 34 -25.36 29.80 -7.92
C LYS A 34 -25.50 29.38 -6.46
N ALA A 35 -24.72 28.37 -6.03
CA ALA A 35 -24.69 27.93 -4.65
C ALA A 35 -24.18 29.04 -3.70
N LYS A 36 -23.11 29.71 -4.08
CA LYS A 36 -22.56 30.85 -3.32
C LYS A 36 -23.56 32.00 -3.20
N HIS A 37 -24.28 32.33 -4.28
CA HIS A 37 -25.32 33.34 -4.22
C HIS A 37 -26.49 32.97 -3.31
N LEU A 38 -26.96 31.71 -3.35
CA LEU A 38 -28.03 31.27 -2.47
C LEU A 38 -27.63 31.28 -1.00
N ILE A 39 -26.38 30.90 -0.69
CA ILE A 39 -25.83 30.98 0.65
C ILE A 39 -25.68 32.42 1.10
N ASP A 40 -25.24 33.33 0.22
CA ASP A 40 -25.13 34.75 0.46
C ASP A 40 -26.48 35.42 0.72
N ASP A 41 -27.50 35.10 -0.09
CA ASP A 41 -28.87 35.56 0.10
C ASP A 41 -29.45 35.05 1.42
N PHE A 42 -29.24 33.77 1.76
CA PHE A 42 -29.66 33.20 3.06
C PHE A 42 -28.97 33.90 4.23
N CYS A 43 -27.66 34.13 4.14
CA CYS A 43 -26.94 34.88 5.16
C CYS A 43 -27.46 36.30 5.33
N ARG A 44 -27.84 36.96 4.24
CA ARG A 44 -28.38 38.31 4.30
C ARG A 44 -29.79 38.36 4.90
N GLU A 45 -30.64 37.40 4.61
CA GLU A 45 -32.01 37.34 5.12
C GLU A 45 -32.08 36.95 6.59
N GLU A 46 -31.34 35.90 6.98
CA GLU A 46 -31.41 35.34 8.33
C GLU A 46 -30.54 36.09 9.33
N TYR A 47 -29.46 36.69 8.85
CA TYR A 47 -28.47 37.37 9.69
C TYR A 47 -28.38 38.88 9.42
N GLN A 48 -29.48 39.47 8.95
CA GLN A 48 -29.57 40.91 8.79
C GLN A 48 -29.08 41.59 10.03
N GLN A 49 -27.89 42.08 9.93
CA GLN A 49 -27.38 42.89 10.97
C GLN A 49 -27.21 44.31 10.56
N GLU A 50 -27.49 45.09 11.56
CA GLU A 50 -27.35 46.49 11.59
C GLU A 50 -25.99 46.94 11.05
N ASP A 51 -26.06 47.84 10.08
CA ASP A 51 -25.06 48.77 9.67
C ASP A 51 -23.63 48.35 9.34
N GLY A 52 -23.35 48.07 8.09
CA GLY A 52 -22.10 48.48 7.47
C GLY A 52 -21.00 47.46 7.33
N ALA A 53 -21.22 46.18 7.57
CA ALA A 53 -20.27 45.15 7.22
C ALA A 53 -20.44 44.72 5.75
N ASP A 54 -19.36 44.72 5.00
CA ASP A 54 -19.33 44.27 3.61
C ASP A 54 -19.32 42.72 3.58
N TYR A 55 -20.50 42.14 3.45
CA TYR A 55 -20.69 40.67 3.45
C TYR A 55 -20.20 39.97 2.18
N THR A 56 -19.79 40.69 1.17
CA THR A 56 -19.27 40.11 -0.08
C THR A 56 -17.99 39.31 0.11
N ASP A 57 -17.14 39.72 1.05
CA ASP A 57 -15.92 38.97 1.40
C ASP A 57 -16.20 37.80 2.33
N LEU A 58 -17.27 37.80 3.10
CA LEU A 58 -17.72 36.73 3.98
C LEU A 58 -18.42 35.62 3.21
N ALA A 59 -19.16 35.95 2.16
CA ALA A 59 -19.83 34.97 1.27
C ALA A 59 -18.87 34.04 0.53
N ASN A 60 -17.62 34.46 0.33
CA ASN A 60 -16.60 33.62 -0.32
C ASN A 60 -15.96 32.57 0.60
N VAL A 61 -16.14 32.68 1.91
CA VAL A 61 -15.50 31.77 2.90
C VAL A 61 -16.51 31.06 3.79
N GLY A 62 -17.68 31.62 3.96
CA GLY A 62 -18.87 31.05 4.58
C GLY A 62 -18.71 30.31 5.91
N VAL A 63 -18.51 30.99 7.03
CA VAL A 63 -18.53 30.41 8.37
C VAL A 63 -19.49 31.18 9.27
N ALA A 64 -20.50 30.53 9.81
CA ALA A 64 -21.43 31.17 10.74
C ALA A 64 -21.05 30.85 12.19
N TYR A 65 -20.96 31.88 13.04
CA TYR A 65 -20.68 31.73 14.45
C TYR A 65 -21.87 32.20 15.30
N THR A 66 -22.08 31.44 16.35
CA THR A 66 -22.94 31.86 17.46
C THR A 66 -22.39 31.26 18.75
N THR A 67 -22.84 31.74 19.88
CA THR A 67 -22.54 31.20 21.20
C THR A 67 -23.79 30.57 21.79
N THR A 68 -23.64 29.59 22.68
CA THR A 68 -24.76 29.09 23.50
C THR A 68 -25.24 30.18 24.45
N GLU A 69 -26.50 30.10 24.97
CA GLU A 69 -27.08 31.10 25.89
C GLU A 69 -26.21 31.39 27.13
N ASP A 70 -25.34 30.46 27.53
CA ASP A 70 -24.44 30.56 28.65
C ASP A 70 -22.98 30.91 28.26
N ASP A 71 -22.75 31.31 27.02
CA ASP A 71 -21.42 31.70 26.43
C ASP A 71 -20.30 30.68 26.63
N LYS A 72 -20.66 29.38 26.75
CA LYS A 72 -19.69 28.32 27.02
C LYS A 72 -19.15 27.68 25.76
N HIS A 73 -19.93 27.66 24.70
CA HIS A 73 -19.62 26.91 23.48
C HIS A 73 -19.76 27.82 22.25
N GLU A 74 -18.84 27.69 21.34
CA GLU A 74 -18.88 28.33 20.02
C GLU A 74 -19.52 27.40 19.01
N ILE A 75 -20.60 27.80 18.36
CA ILE A 75 -21.33 27.01 17.37
C ILE A 75 -21.01 27.58 15.99
N GLN A 76 -20.66 26.67 15.07
CA GLN A 76 -20.32 26.97 13.70
C GLN A 76 -21.12 26.09 12.75
N ALA A 77 -21.73 26.65 11.71
CA ALA A 77 -22.29 25.90 10.60
C ALA A 77 -21.33 25.84 9.44
N ARG A 78 -21.17 24.68 8.83
CA ARG A 78 -20.28 24.46 7.69
C ARG A 78 -21.05 23.80 6.56
N VAL A 79 -20.98 24.38 5.37
CA VAL A 79 -21.55 23.83 4.15
C VAL A 79 -20.44 23.17 3.33
N ASN A 80 -20.51 21.87 3.17
CA ASN A 80 -19.55 21.11 2.37
C ASN A 80 -20.16 20.78 1.00
N LEU A 81 -19.69 21.46 -0.04
CA LEU A 81 -20.17 21.28 -1.42
C LEU A 81 -19.56 20.05 -2.11
N VAL A 82 -18.52 19.45 -1.54
CA VAL A 82 -17.91 18.22 -2.05
C VAL A 82 -18.84 17.04 -1.81
N ASP A 83 -19.36 16.94 -0.58
CA ASP A 83 -20.21 15.85 -0.13
C ASP A 83 -21.70 16.20 -0.07
N PHE A 84 -22.09 17.41 -0.44
CA PHE A 84 -23.44 17.96 -0.27
C PHE A 84 -23.93 17.81 1.17
N ARG A 85 -23.13 18.25 2.14
CA ARG A 85 -23.44 18.18 3.57
C ARG A 85 -23.57 19.56 4.18
N ILE A 86 -24.43 19.62 5.18
CA ILE A 86 -24.47 20.73 6.14
C ILE A 86 -24.08 20.16 7.49
N GLU A 87 -23.06 20.75 8.10
CA GLU A 87 -22.49 20.30 9.36
C GLU A 87 -22.60 21.38 10.42
N THR A 88 -23.03 21.00 11.63
CA THR A 88 -22.96 21.87 12.80
C THR A 88 -21.76 21.46 13.64
N LEU A 89 -20.89 22.38 13.88
CA LEU A 89 -19.71 22.20 14.73
C LEU A 89 -19.91 22.97 16.04
N VAL A 90 -19.51 22.37 17.13
CA VAL A 90 -19.46 23.02 18.45
C VAL A 90 -18.04 22.89 18.95
N ASP A 91 -17.41 24.02 19.25
CA ASP A 91 -15.98 24.09 19.62
C ASP A 91 -15.08 23.34 18.62
N GLY A 92 -15.40 23.43 17.33
CA GLY A 92 -14.66 22.78 16.26
C GLY A 92 -14.97 21.29 16.04
N LYS A 93 -15.88 20.68 16.81
CA LYS A 93 -16.34 19.30 16.61
C LYS A 93 -17.66 19.25 15.84
N VAL A 94 -17.73 18.38 14.84
CA VAL A 94 -18.99 18.08 14.15
C VAL A 94 -19.90 17.30 15.08
N VAL A 95 -21.00 17.92 15.48
CA VAL A 95 -22.03 17.32 16.36
C VAL A 95 -23.27 16.90 15.59
N ARG A 96 -23.52 17.55 14.45
CA ARG A 96 -24.62 17.23 13.55
C ARG A 96 -24.14 17.29 12.12
N SER A 97 -24.53 16.34 11.29
CA SER A 97 -24.20 16.30 9.87
C SER A 97 -25.36 15.74 9.09
N GLU A 98 -25.87 16.52 8.14
CA GLU A 98 -26.94 16.12 7.24
C GLU A 98 -26.43 16.09 5.80
N GLN A 99 -26.66 14.98 5.12
CA GLN A 99 -26.24 14.77 3.74
C GLN A 99 -27.43 14.88 2.80
N TYR A 100 -27.22 15.58 1.70
CA TYR A 100 -28.20 15.77 0.63
C TYR A 100 -27.77 15.03 -0.63
N ALA A 101 -28.74 14.63 -1.46
CA ALA A 101 -28.46 13.82 -2.65
C ALA A 101 -27.87 14.62 -3.82
N SER A 102 -28.04 15.95 -3.81
CA SER A 102 -27.54 16.84 -4.86
C SER A 102 -27.33 18.25 -4.33
N LEU A 103 -26.57 19.05 -5.08
CA LEU A 103 -26.39 20.49 -4.80
C LEU A 103 -27.75 21.23 -4.76
N GLU A 104 -28.67 20.88 -5.65
CA GLU A 104 -30.00 21.49 -5.70
C GLU A 104 -30.82 21.20 -4.46
N GLU A 105 -30.78 19.97 -3.96
CA GLU A 105 -31.45 19.59 -2.72
C GLU A 105 -30.79 20.27 -1.49
N LEU A 106 -29.48 20.35 -1.45
CA LEU A 106 -28.75 21.06 -0.39
C LEU A 106 -29.16 22.54 -0.34
N THR A 107 -29.23 23.21 -1.49
CA THR A 107 -29.56 24.64 -1.54
C THR A 107 -31.05 24.93 -1.31
N GLU A 108 -31.96 24.07 -1.80
CA GLU A 108 -33.40 24.28 -1.65
C GLU A 108 -33.96 23.82 -0.30
N LYS A 109 -33.46 22.74 0.26
CA LYS A 109 -33.96 22.14 1.51
C LYS A 109 -33.00 22.35 2.68
N GLY A 110 -31.70 22.13 2.44
CA GLY A 110 -30.70 22.16 3.49
C GLY A 110 -30.53 23.55 4.09
N LEU A 111 -30.38 24.57 3.25
CA LEU A 111 -30.24 25.94 3.74
C LEU A 111 -31.52 26.46 4.41
N GLN A 112 -32.69 26.04 3.94
CA GLN A 112 -33.96 26.41 4.58
C GLN A 112 -34.18 25.72 5.94
N ALA A 113 -33.59 24.54 6.15
CA ALA A 113 -33.65 23.85 7.43
C ALA A 113 -32.67 24.39 8.49
N LEU A 114 -31.70 25.20 8.07
CA LEU A 114 -30.75 25.88 8.93
C LEU A 114 -31.33 27.19 9.47
N SER A 115 -32.39 27.10 10.28
CA SER A 115 -32.78 28.26 11.05
C SER A 115 -31.76 28.53 12.16
N PHE A 116 -31.59 29.78 12.50
CA PHE A 116 -30.66 30.18 13.57
C PHE A 116 -31.02 29.60 14.92
N ASP A 117 -32.33 29.51 15.21
CA ASP A 117 -32.85 28.95 16.46
C ASP A 117 -32.49 27.46 16.56
N ASP A 118 -32.49 26.73 15.44
CA ASP A 118 -32.13 25.30 15.41
C ASP A 118 -30.60 25.06 15.58
N LEU A 119 -29.74 26.03 15.19
CA LEU A 119 -28.30 25.94 15.44
C LEU A 119 -27.94 26.09 16.91
N VAL A 120 -28.69 26.89 17.67
CA VAL A 120 -28.44 27.17 19.09
C VAL A 120 -28.93 26.07 20.00
N TYR A 121 -29.98 25.32 19.60
CA TYR A 121 -30.51 24.22 20.36
C TYR A 121 -29.73 22.93 20.12
N LEU A 122 -28.87 22.60 21.08
CA LEU A 122 -28.16 21.34 21.13
C LEU A 122 -28.91 20.36 22.04
N SER A 123 -29.08 19.13 21.58
CA SER A 123 -29.61 18.05 22.41
C SER A 123 -28.60 17.67 23.51
N GLU A 124 -29.11 17.05 24.59
CA GLU A 124 -28.23 16.53 25.65
C GLU A 124 -27.18 15.55 25.13
N GLU A 125 -27.50 14.81 24.05
CA GLU A 125 -26.58 13.87 23.40
C GLU A 125 -25.48 14.61 22.60
N GLU A 126 -25.82 15.70 21.93
CA GLU A 126 -24.90 16.56 21.22
C GLU A 126 -23.97 17.30 22.20
N LEU A 127 -24.50 17.84 23.30
CA LEU A 127 -23.72 18.45 24.38
C LEU A 127 -22.75 17.46 25.03
N ALA A 128 -23.17 16.21 25.27
CA ALA A 128 -22.30 15.16 25.80
C ALA A 128 -21.15 14.80 24.84
N GLN A 129 -21.34 14.93 23.53
CA GLN A 129 -20.27 14.76 22.54
C GLN A 129 -19.26 15.91 22.58
N VAL A 130 -19.68 17.10 22.96
CA VAL A 130 -18.84 18.30 23.10
C VAL A 130 -18.03 18.28 24.38
N GLU A 131 -18.65 17.92 25.50
CA GLU A 131 -18.01 17.85 26.82
C GLU A 131 -16.97 16.73 26.94
N ALA A 132 -16.98 15.74 26.01
CA ALA A 132 -15.87 14.79 25.90
C ALA A 132 -14.60 15.55 25.48
N PRO A 133 -13.44 15.36 26.16
CA PRO A 133 -12.25 16.17 25.91
C PRO A 133 -11.86 16.14 24.44
N LEU A 134 -11.77 17.33 23.85
CA LEU A 134 -11.31 17.54 22.48
C LEU A 134 -9.83 17.21 22.40
N THR A 135 -9.49 16.18 21.65
CA THR A 135 -8.11 15.92 21.29
C THR A 135 -7.78 16.59 19.96
N PRO A 136 -6.76 17.45 19.94
CA PRO A 136 -6.39 18.13 18.71
C PRO A 136 -5.93 17.12 17.66
N VAL A 137 -6.72 16.95 16.59
CA VAL A 137 -6.43 16.05 15.46
C VAL A 137 -5.14 16.42 14.72
N TRP A 138 -4.65 17.64 14.90
CA TRP A 138 -3.43 18.15 14.25
C TRP A 138 -2.11 17.80 14.97
N GLU A 139 -2.15 17.35 16.22
CA GLU A 139 -0.93 16.97 16.95
C GLU A 139 -0.36 15.63 16.51
N HIS A 140 -1.21 14.81 15.88
CA HIS A 140 -0.80 13.55 15.30
C HIS A 140 -1.36 13.44 13.88
N PRO A 141 -0.53 13.62 12.85
CA PRO A 141 -0.97 13.29 11.51
C PRO A 141 -1.41 11.83 11.55
N LYS A 142 -2.72 11.58 11.36
CA LYS A 142 -3.25 10.23 11.25
C LYS A 142 -2.44 9.54 10.18
N LYS A 143 -1.49 8.69 10.56
CA LYS A 143 -1.10 7.59 9.71
C LYS A 143 -2.33 6.71 9.67
N SER A 144 -3.22 7.01 8.71
CA SER A 144 -4.37 6.18 8.44
C SER A 144 -3.83 4.79 8.16
N ARG A 145 -4.08 3.82 9.04
CA ARG A 145 -3.74 2.41 8.81
C ARG A 145 -4.54 1.82 7.67
N VAL A 146 -5.64 2.44 7.32
CA VAL A 146 -6.40 2.17 6.12
C VAL A 146 -6.05 3.28 5.15
N GLN A 147 -4.99 3.06 4.38
CA GLN A 147 -4.71 3.91 3.25
C GLN A 147 -5.83 3.68 2.24
N THR A 148 -6.70 4.67 2.12
CA THR A 148 -7.53 4.79 0.94
C THR A 148 -6.56 5.16 -0.17
N PHE A 149 -6.30 4.23 -1.08
CA PHE A 149 -5.48 4.47 -2.27
C PHE A 149 -6.23 5.30 -3.32
N ASP A 150 -7.32 5.92 -2.92
CA ASP A 150 -8.14 6.80 -3.74
C ASP A 150 -7.66 8.23 -3.55
N ILE A 151 -7.16 8.82 -4.62
CA ILE A 151 -6.63 10.20 -4.61
C ILE A 151 -7.72 11.25 -4.71
N HIS A 152 -8.93 10.88 -5.12
CA HIS A 152 -10.09 11.75 -5.31
C HIS A 152 -11.37 11.06 -4.86
N PRO A 153 -11.52 10.78 -3.55
CA PRO A 153 -12.70 10.10 -3.02
C PRO A 153 -13.99 10.90 -3.24
N GLU A 154 -13.89 12.21 -3.41
CA GLU A 154 -14.98 13.13 -3.70
C GLU A 154 -15.61 12.95 -5.08
N ILE A 155 -14.91 12.32 -6.05
CA ILE A 155 -15.46 12.07 -7.38
C ILE A 155 -16.22 10.75 -7.41
N PRO A 156 -17.52 10.76 -7.78
CA PRO A 156 -18.29 9.53 -7.92
C PRO A 156 -17.66 8.54 -8.90
N MET A 157 -17.76 7.25 -8.63
CA MET A 157 -17.23 6.19 -9.51
C MET A 157 -17.82 6.24 -10.94
N ALA A 158 -19.04 6.76 -11.10
CA ALA A 158 -19.68 6.90 -12.40
C ALA A 158 -18.98 7.94 -13.31
N ASP A 159 -18.35 8.94 -12.73
CA ASP A 159 -17.69 10.04 -13.44
C ASP A 159 -16.21 9.77 -13.71
N ARG A 160 -15.71 8.64 -13.23
CA ARG A 160 -14.30 8.23 -13.40
C ARG A 160 -14.09 7.43 -14.67
N HIS A 161 -12.93 7.64 -15.28
CA HIS A 161 -12.51 6.99 -16.52
C HIS A 161 -11.47 5.90 -16.25
N THR A 162 -11.58 4.79 -16.96
CA THR A 162 -10.56 3.73 -17.01
C THR A 162 -10.05 3.64 -18.44
N PHE A 163 -8.74 3.79 -18.61
CA PHE A 163 -8.12 3.70 -19.94
C PHE A 163 -8.09 2.23 -20.40
N ASP A 164 -8.54 1.99 -21.62
CA ASP A 164 -8.49 0.67 -22.26
C ASP A 164 -7.19 0.54 -23.08
N LEU A 165 -6.17 -0.03 -22.46
CA LEU A 165 -4.88 -0.23 -23.11
C LEU A 165 -4.94 -1.26 -24.24
N ALA A 166 -5.84 -2.25 -24.15
CA ALA A 166 -5.97 -3.30 -25.16
C ALA A 166 -6.43 -2.76 -26.52
N SER A 167 -7.14 -1.61 -26.54
CA SER A 167 -7.62 -0.93 -27.76
C SER A 167 -6.56 -0.02 -28.39
N HIS A 168 -5.37 0.10 -27.82
CA HIS A 168 -4.32 1.00 -28.30
C HIS A 168 -3.06 0.23 -28.68
N GLU A 169 -2.53 0.50 -29.87
CA GLU A 169 -1.26 -0.09 -30.32
C GLU A 169 -0.07 0.59 -29.61
N VAL A 170 0.85 -0.23 -29.11
CA VAL A 170 2.13 0.23 -28.59
C VAL A 170 3.13 0.30 -29.73
N GLU A 171 3.40 1.51 -30.23
CA GLU A 171 4.39 1.74 -31.28
C GLU A 171 5.82 1.68 -30.72
N GLU A 172 6.69 0.92 -31.36
CA GLU A 172 8.14 1.03 -31.12
C GLU A 172 8.70 2.33 -31.69
N VAL A 173 9.36 3.10 -30.85
CA VAL A 173 9.93 4.39 -31.22
C VAL A 173 11.39 4.49 -30.80
N ASN A 174 12.13 5.41 -31.43
CA ASN A 174 13.53 5.65 -31.08
C ASN A 174 13.69 6.29 -29.70
N LYS A 175 14.91 6.30 -29.15
CA LYS A 175 15.24 6.78 -27.80
C LYS A 175 14.80 8.24 -27.55
N LYS A 176 14.97 9.12 -28.53
CA LYS A 176 14.57 10.54 -28.39
C LYS A 176 13.06 10.70 -28.32
N GLU A 177 12.35 9.97 -29.16
CA GLU A 177 10.87 9.98 -29.16
C GLU A 177 10.32 9.38 -27.84
N ARG A 178 10.93 8.32 -27.33
CA ARG A 178 10.60 7.77 -26.00
C ARG A 178 10.76 8.82 -24.89
N PHE A 179 11.85 9.57 -24.92
CA PHE A 179 12.09 10.67 -23.98
C PHE A 179 10.95 11.71 -24.06
N HIS A 180 10.61 12.17 -25.27
CA HIS A 180 9.59 13.20 -25.45
C HIS A 180 8.19 12.71 -25.02
N ARG A 181 7.87 11.44 -25.25
CA ARG A 181 6.63 10.82 -24.75
C ARG A 181 6.61 10.79 -23.21
N ASN A 182 7.70 10.38 -22.58
CA ASN A 182 7.82 10.41 -21.13
C ASN A 182 7.68 11.83 -20.57
N TYR A 183 8.37 12.79 -21.17
CA TYR A 183 8.30 14.18 -20.75
C TYR A 183 6.87 14.76 -20.89
N ALA A 184 6.18 14.48 -22.00
CA ALA A 184 4.81 14.90 -22.20
C ALA A 184 3.86 14.29 -21.14
N ALA A 185 4.02 13.00 -20.85
CA ALA A 185 3.22 12.32 -19.84
C ALA A 185 3.44 12.92 -18.44
N ILE A 186 4.70 13.17 -18.06
CA ILE A 186 5.03 13.83 -16.77
C ILE A 186 4.45 15.23 -16.71
N THR A 187 4.50 15.99 -17.81
CA THR A 187 3.92 17.34 -17.87
C THR A 187 2.41 17.30 -17.62
N VAL A 188 1.69 16.35 -18.22
CA VAL A 188 0.25 16.15 -17.99
C VAL A 188 0.00 15.73 -16.54
N LEU A 189 0.78 14.77 -16.01
CA LEU A 189 0.65 14.33 -14.62
C LEU A 189 0.80 15.50 -13.63
N LYS A 190 1.86 16.30 -13.78
CA LYS A 190 2.12 17.46 -12.90
C LYS A 190 0.97 18.47 -12.96
N ARG A 191 0.43 18.73 -14.15
CA ARG A 191 -0.73 19.61 -14.34
C ARG A 191 -1.96 19.06 -13.61
N CYS A 192 -2.27 17.76 -13.75
CA CYS A 192 -3.40 17.16 -13.04
C CYS A 192 -3.23 17.26 -11.52
N GLN A 193 -1.99 17.08 -11.02
CA GLN A 193 -1.67 17.23 -9.60
C GLN A 193 -1.80 18.67 -9.10
N GLU A 194 -1.31 19.65 -9.88
CA GLU A 194 -1.42 21.08 -9.55
C GLU A 194 -2.87 21.56 -9.54
N GLU A 195 -3.68 21.09 -10.50
CA GLU A 195 -5.10 21.40 -10.61
C GLU A 195 -5.99 20.51 -9.74
N ASN A 196 -5.41 19.60 -8.98
CA ASN A 196 -6.09 18.64 -8.09
C ASN A 196 -7.29 17.94 -8.74
N ARG A 197 -7.09 17.33 -9.90
CA ARG A 197 -8.12 16.67 -10.69
C ARG A 197 -7.62 15.39 -11.36
N PHE A 198 -8.56 14.58 -11.82
CA PHE A 198 -8.24 13.49 -12.74
C PHE A 198 -7.94 13.98 -14.17
N ALA A 199 -7.18 13.15 -14.89
CA ALA A 199 -6.92 13.34 -16.31
C ALA A 199 -8.19 13.11 -17.14
N THR A 200 -8.35 13.95 -18.18
CA THR A 200 -9.38 13.74 -19.21
C THR A 200 -9.02 12.55 -20.12
N PRO A 201 -9.98 11.99 -20.89
CA PRO A 201 -9.67 10.91 -21.83
C PRO A 201 -8.56 11.24 -22.84
N ASP A 202 -8.47 12.47 -23.32
CA ASP A 202 -7.40 12.91 -24.23
C ASP A 202 -6.04 12.96 -23.51
N GLU A 203 -6.02 13.41 -22.27
CA GLU A 203 -4.82 13.40 -21.43
C GLU A 203 -4.37 11.97 -21.08
N GLN A 204 -5.31 11.04 -20.88
CA GLN A 204 -5.00 9.62 -20.66
C GLN A 204 -4.27 9.01 -21.87
N ILE A 205 -4.59 9.40 -23.09
CA ILE A 205 -3.85 8.97 -24.31
C ILE A 205 -2.38 9.41 -24.24
N ILE A 206 -2.10 10.61 -23.74
CA ILE A 206 -0.72 11.09 -23.56
C ILE A 206 -0.02 10.33 -22.44
N LEU A 207 -0.69 10.14 -21.30
CA LEU A 207 -0.17 9.41 -20.15
C LEU A 207 0.17 7.95 -20.47
N SER A 208 -0.67 7.28 -21.28
CA SER A 208 -0.48 5.89 -21.68
C SER A 208 0.79 5.63 -22.50
N LYS A 209 1.35 6.68 -23.10
CA LYS A 209 2.59 6.62 -23.89
C LYS A 209 3.87 6.69 -23.02
N TYR A 210 3.73 6.81 -21.71
CA TYR A 210 4.89 6.74 -20.80
C TYR A 210 5.44 5.32 -20.81
N VAL A 211 6.74 5.21 -21.06
CA VAL A 211 7.44 3.92 -21.15
C VAL A 211 8.62 3.79 -20.17
N GLY A 212 8.71 4.72 -19.23
CA GLY A 212 9.81 4.74 -18.27
C GLY A 212 11.17 5.04 -18.88
N TRP A 213 12.19 4.90 -18.07
CA TRP A 213 13.56 5.33 -18.42
C TRP A 213 14.48 4.18 -18.84
N GLY A 214 13.98 2.96 -18.86
CA GLY A 214 14.74 1.79 -19.32
C GLY A 214 15.28 2.00 -20.73
N GLY A 215 16.59 1.73 -20.92
CA GLY A 215 17.26 1.85 -22.21
C GLY A 215 17.58 3.27 -22.69
N ILE A 216 17.38 4.32 -21.89
CA ILE A 216 17.78 5.71 -22.19
C ILE A 216 18.58 6.36 -21.04
N PRO A 217 19.65 5.70 -20.54
CA PRO A 217 20.48 6.26 -19.47
C PRO A 217 21.18 7.55 -19.89
N GLU A 218 21.35 7.78 -21.18
CA GLU A 218 21.99 8.97 -21.74
C GLU A 218 21.25 10.26 -21.38
N ALA A 219 19.95 10.20 -21.14
CA ALA A 219 19.14 11.35 -20.71
C ALA A 219 19.53 11.87 -19.31
N PHE A 220 20.20 11.04 -18.50
CA PHE A 220 20.68 11.36 -17.15
C PHE A 220 22.20 11.62 -17.08
N ASP A 221 22.90 11.58 -18.21
CA ASP A 221 24.34 11.84 -18.30
C ASP A 221 24.59 13.29 -18.72
N GLU A 222 25.09 14.10 -17.78
CA GLU A 222 25.48 15.50 -18.03
C GLU A 222 26.54 15.66 -19.13
N ARG A 223 27.33 14.60 -19.36
CA ARG A 223 28.43 14.60 -20.34
C ARG A 223 27.99 14.23 -21.75
N ALA A 224 26.77 13.74 -21.89
CA ALA A 224 26.24 13.35 -23.20
C ALA A 224 25.77 14.59 -23.98
N ASP A 225 26.67 15.17 -24.78
CA ASP A 225 26.41 16.40 -25.55
C ASP A 225 25.14 16.30 -26.42
N SER A 226 24.86 15.15 -27.00
CA SER A 226 23.67 14.90 -27.82
C SER A 226 22.36 14.87 -27.02
N TRP A 227 22.42 14.85 -25.68
CA TRP A 227 21.30 14.78 -24.74
C TRP A 227 21.22 15.97 -23.79
N ARG A 228 22.06 16.98 -23.99
CA ARG A 228 22.16 18.15 -23.11
C ARG A 228 20.81 18.88 -22.90
N THR A 229 20.03 18.99 -23.96
CA THR A 229 18.71 19.64 -23.89
C THR A 229 17.75 18.81 -23.04
N GLU A 230 17.68 17.52 -23.28
CA GLU A 230 16.80 16.59 -22.57
C GLU A 230 17.21 16.45 -21.10
N TYR A 231 18.51 16.42 -20.80
CA TYR A 231 19.03 16.46 -19.44
C TYR A 231 18.52 17.71 -18.69
N GLY A 232 18.61 18.90 -19.33
CA GLY A 232 18.10 20.14 -18.75
C GLY A 232 16.58 20.12 -18.54
N MET A 233 15.83 19.53 -19.47
CA MET A 233 14.38 19.38 -19.34
C MET A 233 14.00 18.51 -18.13
N LEU A 234 14.72 17.39 -17.90
CA LEU A 234 14.47 16.52 -16.73
C LEU A 234 14.75 17.24 -15.41
N LYS A 235 15.87 17.95 -15.31
CA LYS A 235 16.22 18.72 -14.12
C LYS A 235 15.20 19.80 -13.76
N ASN A 236 14.48 20.31 -14.75
CA ASN A 236 13.48 21.33 -14.55
C ASN A 236 12.10 20.80 -14.15
N ILE A 237 11.74 19.58 -14.58
CA ILE A 237 10.41 19.02 -14.37
C ILE A 237 10.34 18.09 -13.16
N LEU A 238 11.45 17.41 -12.82
CA LEU A 238 11.52 16.45 -11.72
C LEU A 238 12.05 17.09 -10.45
N SER A 239 11.48 16.72 -9.30
CA SER A 239 12.11 17.02 -8.01
C SER A 239 13.45 16.25 -7.88
N PRO A 240 14.33 16.62 -6.94
CA PRO A 240 15.57 15.88 -6.71
C PRO A 240 15.33 14.38 -6.43
N GLU A 241 14.29 14.04 -5.66
CA GLU A 241 13.91 12.68 -5.32
C GLU A 241 13.37 11.94 -6.54
N GLU A 242 12.45 12.56 -7.31
CA GLU A 242 11.93 12.00 -8.55
C GLU A 242 13.05 11.78 -9.58
N TYR A 243 14.01 12.71 -9.67
CA TYR A 243 15.14 12.57 -10.57
C TYR A 243 16.04 11.40 -10.15
N ALA A 244 16.32 11.23 -8.86
CA ALA A 244 17.11 10.11 -8.34
C ALA A 244 16.41 8.78 -8.64
N SER A 245 15.11 8.66 -8.34
CA SER A 245 14.30 7.49 -8.63
C SER A 245 14.27 7.16 -10.13
N ALA A 246 14.03 8.17 -10.98
CA ALA A 246 14.02 8.00 -12.44
C ALA A 246 15.37 7.52 -12.97
N ARG A 247 16.48 8.05 -12.44
CA ARG A 247 17.82 7.62 -12.80
C ARG A 247 18.10 6.18 -12.41
N GLU A 248 17.72 5.76 -11.21
CA GLU A 248 17.87 4.38 -10.76
C GLU A 248 17.03 3.42 -11.61
N SER A 249 15.83 3.81 -12.01
CA SER A 249 14.93 3.00 -12.82
C SER A 249 15.43 2.72 -14.25
N THR A 250 16.46 3.44 -14.73
CA THR A 250 17.06 3.18 -16.05
C THR A 250 17.59 1.75 -16.21
N LEU A 251 17.83 1.07 -15.10
CA LEU A 251 18.40 -0.30 -15.06
C LEU A 251 17.38 -1.37 -14.65
N THR A 252 16.27 -0.99 -14.01
CA THR A 252 15.38 -1.93 -13.34
C THR A 252 13.92 -1.88 -13.81
N ALA A 253 13.54 -0.85 -14.56
CA ALA A 253 12.15 -0.70 -15.03
C ALA A 253 11.92 -1.52 -16.31
N PHE A 254 11.28 -2.67 -16.16
CA PHE A 254 10.91 -3.55 -17.26
C PHE A 254 9.39 -3.58 -17.41
N TYR A 255 8.87 -2.94 -18.47
CA TYR A 255 7.46 -3.06 -18.80
C TYR A 255 7.16 -4.42 -19.45
N THR A 256 6.15 -5.08 -18.95
CA THR A 256 5.77 -6.41 -19.42
C THR A 256 5.09 -6.30 -20.80
N PRO A 257 5.55 -7.06 -21.80
CA PRO A 257 4.92 -7.07 -23.11
C PRO A 257 3.45 -7.53 -23.04
N PRO A 258 2.55 -6.95 -23.86
CA PRO A 258 1.13 -7.34 -23.91
C PRO A 258 0.92 -8.84 -24.11
N THR A 259 1.75 -9.48 -24.90
CA THR A 259 1.72 -10.94 -25.16
C THR A 259 1.86 -11.74 -23.88
N VAL A 260 2.77 -11.33 -22.98
CA VAL A 260 3.02 -12.02 -21.69
C VAL A 260 1.85 -11.75 -20.73
N ILE A 261 1.33 -10.52 -20.68
CA ILE A 261 0.16 -10.17 -19.85
C ILE A 261 -1.06 -11.00 -20.25
N ASN A 262 -1.31 -11.11 -21.57
CA ASN A 262 -2.39 -11.95 -22.10
C ASN A 262 -2.23 -13.42 -21.72
N ALA A 263 -1.01 -13.94 -21.71
CA ALA A 263 -0.74 -15.31 -21.28
C ALA A 263 -1.07 -15.51 -19.79
N VAL A 264 -0.68 -14.56 -18.93
CA VAL A 264 -1.02 -14.60 -17.50
C VAL A 264 -2.53 -14.62 -17.30
N TYR A 265 -3.29 -13.74 -17.97
CA TYR A 265 -4.75 -13.75 -17.86
C TYR A 265 -5.40 -14.99 -18.45
N LYS A 266 -4.83 -15.58 -19.51
CA LYS A 266 -5.29 -16.88 -20.03
C LYS A 266 -5.13 -17.99 -18.98
N VAL A 267 -4.00 -18.02 -18.27
CA VAL A 267 -3.79 -18.96 -17.15
C VAL A 267 -4.87 -18.74 -16.08
N MET A 268 -5.08 -17.50 -15.65
CA MET A 268 -6.09 -17.19 -14.63
C MET A 268 -7.49 -17.66 -15.04
N LYS A 269 -7.86 -17.41 -16.30
CA LYS A 269 -9.14 -17.84 -16.88
C LYS A 269 -9.24 -19.38 -16.92
N GLN A 270 -8.19 -20.07 -17.33
CA GLN A 270 -8.12 -21.52 -17.40
C GLN A 270 -8.27 -22.17 -16.02
N LEU A 271 -7.70 -21.54 -14.97
CA LEU A 271 -7.85 -21.96 -13.58
C LEU A 271 -9.22 -21.64 -12.99
N GLY A 272 -10.12 -21.00 -13.73
CA GLY A 272 -11.49 -20.72 -13.31
C GLY A 272 -11.71 -19.34 -12.70
N PHE A 273 -10.69 -18.48 -12.64
CA PHE A 273 -10.88 -17.11 -12.13
C PHE A 273 -11.79 -16.29 -13.06
N ARG A 274 -12.79 -15.62 -12.49
CA ARG A 274 -13.75 -14.76 -13.20
C ARG A 274 -13.79 -13.36 -12.62
N GLU A 275 -14.00 -13.26 -11.33
CA GLU A 275 -14.09 -12.01 -10.59
C GLU A 275 -13.57 -12.16 -9.18
N GLY A 276 -13.11 -11.07 -8.59
CA GLY A 276 -12.62 -11.06 -7.21
C GLY A 276 -11.71 -9.87 -6.93
N ASN A 277 -11.03 -9.93 -5.80
CA ASN A 277 -10.02 -8.96 -5.42
C ASN A 277 -8.67 -9.37 -5.99
N ILE A 278 -8.10 -8.53 -6.84
CA ILE A 278 -6.80 -8.76 -7.50
C ILE A 278 -5.77 -7.80 -6.91
N LEU A 279 -4.59 -8.31 -6.55
CA LEU A 279 -3.42 -7.52 -6.17
C LEU A 279 -2.38 -7.52 -7.28
N GLU A 280 -1.91 -6.33 -7.64
CA GLU A 280 -0.70 -6.13 -8.44
C GLU A 280 0.34 -5.40 -7.59
N PRO A 281 1.33 -6.12 -7.00
CA PRO A 281 2.21 -5.57 -5.96
C PRO A 281 3.31 -4.64 -6.48
N SER A 282 3.49 -4.53 -7.79
CA SER A 282 4.43 -3.61 -8.47
C SER A 282 3.88 -3.24 -9.85
N CYS A 283 2.88 -2.36 -9.85
CA CYS A 283 2.03 -2.20 -11.03
C CYS A 283 2.64 -1.31 -12.14
N GLY A 284 3.73 -0.57 -11.87
CA GLY A 284 4.24 0.40 -12.82
C GLY A 284 3.16 1.41 -13.19
N ILE A 285 2.96 1.61 -14.48
CA ILE A 285 1.85 2.44 -14.97
C ILE A 285 0.53 1.65 -15.16
N GLY A 286 0.44 0.41 -14.67
CA GLY A 286 -0.78 -0.39 -14.64
C GLY A 286 -1.12 -1.14 -15.93
N HIS A 287 -0.13 -1.70 -16.62
CA HIS A 287 -0.39 -2.45 -17.85
C HIS A 287 -1.29 -3.68 -17.63
N PHE A 288 -1.11 -4.41 -16.52
CA PHE A 288 -2.02 -5.51 -16.16
C PHE A 288 -3.44 -5.01 -15.90
N ILE A 289 -3.59 -3.84 -15.27
CA ILE A 289 -4.91 -3.22 -15.02
C ILE A 289 -5.58 -2.86 -16.35
N GLY A 290 -4.85 -2.21 -17.26
CA GLY A 290 -5.37 -1.75 -18.56
C GLY A 290 -5.66 -2.87 -19.56
N MET A 291 -5.12 -4.07 -19.33
CA MET A 291 -5.33 -5.26 -20.17
C MET A 291 -6.22 -6.31 -19.50
N LEU A 292 -6.93 -5.95 -18.45
CA LEU A 292 -7.87 -6.86 -17.78
C LEU A 292 -8.93 -7.34 -18.79
N PRO A 293 -9.10 -8.67 -18.96
CA PRO A 293 -10.10 -9.20 -19.86
C PRO A 293 -11.52 -8.78 -19.51
N GLU A 294 -12.41 -8.72 -20.51
CA GLU A 294 -13.82 -8.33 -20.32
C GLU A 294 -14.51 -9.18 -19.24
N GLU A 295 -14.22 -10.49 -19.23
CA GLU A 295 -14.81 -11.44 -18.28
C GLU A 295 -14.40 -11.21 -16.83
N MET A 296 -13.35 -10.39 -16.59
CA MET A 296 -12.81 -10.07 -15.27
C MET A 296 -13.05 -8.62 -14.85
N LYS A 297 -13.74 -7.82 -15.63
CA LYS A 297 -13.92 -6.35 -15.41
C LYS A 297 -14.66 -5.99 -14.13
N GLU A 298 -15.45 -6.90 -13.57
CA GLU A 298 -16.13 -6.71 -12.28
C GLU A 298 -15.18 -6.89 -11.09
N SER A 299 -13.94 -7.32 -11.33
CA SER A 299 -12.94 -7.48 -10.29
C SER A 299 -12.49 -6.12 -9.72
N LYS A 300 -12.20 -6.10 -8.41
CA LYS A 300 -11.57 -4.97 -7.75
C LYS A 300 -10.06 -5.14 -7.78
N ILE A 301 -9.36 -4.20 -8.39
CA ILE A 301 -7.90 -4.25 -8.49
C ILE A 301 -7.28 -3.27 -7.50
N TYR A 302 -6.21 -3.73 -6.86
CA TYR A 302 -5.38 -2.98 -5.93
C TYR A 302 -3.95 -3.01 -6.44
N GLY A 303 -3.44 -1.85 -6.86
CA GLY A 303 -2.07 -1.68 -7.33
C GLY A 303 -1.18 -1.08 -6.26
N VAL A 304 0.09 -1.46 -6.28
CA VAL A 304 1.15 -0.83 -5.47
C VAL A 304 2.29 -0.47 -6.39
N GLU A 305 2.82 0.73 -6.29
CA GLU A 305 3.99 1.18 -7.06
C GLU A 305 4.84 2.14 -6.24
N LEU A 306 6.12 1.84 -6.15
CA LEU A 306 7.09 2.63 -5.40
C LEU A 306 7.41 3.96 -6.09
N ASP A 307 7.60 3.93 -7.42
CA ASP A 307 7.91 5.12 -8.19
C ASP A 307 6.68 6.04 -8.29
N THR A 308 6.78 7.21 -7.68
CA THR A 308 5.66 8.16 -7.56
C THR A 308 5.16 8.69 -8.88
N ILE A 309 6.01 8.75 -9.92
CA ILE A 309 5.61 9.17 -11.26
C ILE A 309 4.80 8.06 -11.92
N SER A 310 5.30 6.83 -11.93
CA SER A 310 4.60 5.68 -12.49
C SER A 310 3.28 5.43 -11.78
N ALA A 311 3.27 5.48 -10.45
CA ALA A 311 2.06 5.36 -9.64
C ALA A 311 1.05 6.47 -9.95
N GLY A 312 1.50 7.72 -10.04
CA GLY A 312 0.66 8.87 -10.38
C GLY A 312 0.05 8.73 -11.78
N ILE A 313 0.81 8.28 -12.76
CA ILE A 313 0.31 8.00 -14.11
C ILE A 313 -0.74 6.89 -14.07
N ALA A 314 -0.48 5.79 -13.36
CA ALA A 314 -1.44 4.69 -13.21
C ALA A 314 -2.74 5.14 -12.55
N GLN A 315 -2.68 5.97 -11.51
CA GLN A 315 -3.85 6.57 -10.84
C GLN A 315 -4.68 7.42 -11.79
N GLN A 316 -4.03 8.16 -12.70
CA GLN A 316 -4.72 8.97 -13.71
C GLN A 316 -5.31 8.14 -14.85
N LEU A 317 -4.68 7.03 -15.23
CA LEU A 317 -5.17 6.13 -16.27
C LEU A 317 -6.34 5.27 -15.78
N TYR A 318 -6.27 4.78 -14.55
CA TYR A 318 -7.22 3.79 -14.01
C TYR A 318 -7.92 4.36 -12.77
N GLN A 319 -8.69 5.42 -12.98
CA GLN A 319 -9.32 6.22 -11.93
C GLN A 319 -10.31 5.45 -11.03
N LYS A 320 -10.77 4.27 -11.46
CA LYS A 320 -11.64 3.38 -10.69
C LYS A 320 -10.87 2.35 -9.86
N THR A 321 -9.55 2.33 -9.97
CA THR A 321 -8.68 1.34 -9.34
C THR A 321 -7.97 1.96 -8.14
N SER A 322 -7.80 1.17 -7.07
CA SER A 322 -7.07 1.60 -5.88
C SER A 322 -5.58 1.37 -6.08
N ILE A 323 -4.79 2.44 -6.24
CA ILE A 323 -3.35 2.38 -6.47
C ILE A 323 -2.60 3.16 -5.39
N ALA A 324 -1.71 2.48 -4.66
CA ALA A 324 -0.84 3.06 -3.64
C ALA A 324 0.49 3.49 -4.24
N ALA A 325 0.84 4.78 -4.12
CA ALA A 325 2.14 5.32 -4.49
C ALA A 325 3.13 5.19 -3.32
N GLN A 326 3.59 3.96 -3.04
CA GLN A 326 4.49 3.66 -1.92
C GLN A 326 5.13 2.29 -2.08
N GLY A 327 6.16 2.00 -1.28
CA GLY A 327 6.77 0.68 -1.23
C GLY A 327 5.80 -0.41 -0.78
N PHE A 328 5.95 -1.62 -1.32
CA PHE A 328 5.09 -2.74 -0.91
C PHE A 328 5.25 -3.07 0.58
N GLU A 329 6.46 -2.86 1.13
CA GLU A 329 6.78 -2.99 2.56
C GLU A 329 5.99 -2.05 3.46
N GLU A 330 5.67 -0.86 2.96
CA GLU A 330 4.93 0.16 3.70
C GLU A 330 3.42 -0.04 3.65
N THR A 331 2.93 -0.92 2.77
CA THR A 331 1.49 -1.15 2.61
C THR A 331 0.91 -1.93 3.78
N ASN A 332 -0.25 -1.52 4.24
CA ASN A 332 -1.04 -2.21 5.26
C ASN A 332 -2.21 -2.98 4.64
N LEU A 333 -1.93 -3.77 3.60
CA LEU A 333 -2.92 -4.62 2.96
C LEU A 333 -3.33 -5.77 3.89
N PRO A 334 -4.61 -6.14 3.93
CA PRO A 334 -5.08 -7.24 4.78
C PRO A 334 -4.55 -8.60 4.30
N ASP A 335 -4.25 -9.48 5.25
CA ASP A 335 -3.90 -10.87 4.96
C ASP A 335 -5.12 -11.66 4.50
N SER A 336 -4.90 -12.67 3.65
CA SER A 336 -5.94 -13.58 3.14
C SER A 336 -7.15 -12.85 2.53
N PHE A 337 -6.89 -11.73 1.84
CA PHE A 337 -7.93 -10.89 1.27
C PHE A 337 -8.09 -11.06 -0.24
N PHE A 338 -6.98 -11.28 -0.96
CA PHE A 338 -6.99 -11.30 -2.41
C PHE A 338 -7.33 -12.70 -2.95
N ASP A 339 -8.15 -12.75 -3.99
CA ASP A 339 -8.47 -13.97 -4.73
C ASP A 339 -7.36 -14.31 -5.72
N ALA A 340 -6.71 -13.28 -6.25
CA ALA A 340 -5.64 -13.40 -7.22
C ALA A 340 -4.52 -12.38 -6.96
N VAL A 341 -3.29 -12.76 -7.33
CA VAL A 341 -2.14 -11.85 -7.41
C VAL A 341 -1.52 -12.02 -8.79
N VAL A 342 -1.34 -10.92 -9.51
CA VAL A 342 -0.71 -10.90 -10.84
C VAL A 342 0.32 -9.78 -10.90
N GLY A 343 1.29 -9.90 -11.78
CA GLY A 343 2.25 -8.82 -12.00
C GLY A 343 3.64 -9.31 -12.38
N ASN A 344 4.53 -8.33 -12.54
CA ASN A 344 5.95 -8.53 -12.76
C ASN A 344 6.70 -7.91 -11.58
N VAL A 345 7.30 -8.74 -10.73
CA VAL A 345 7.99 -8.25 -9.52
C VAL A 345 9.33 -7.61 -9.87
N PRO A 346 9.81 -6.65 -9.07
CA PRO A 346 11.13 -6.07 -9.30
C PRO A 346 12.23 -7.11 -9.12
N PHE A 347 13.27 -7.03 -9.96
CA PHE A 347 14.44 -7.91 -9.91
C PHE A 347 15.64 -7.16 -9.33
N GLY A 348 16.41 -7.81 -8.50
CA GLY A 348 17.62 -7.23 -7.95
C GLY A 348 18.24 -8.03 -6.82
N ASP A 349 19.50 -7.73 -6.51
CA ASP A 349 20.27 -8.38 -5.45
C ASP A 349 20.20 -7.58 -4.12
N PHE A 350 19.19 -6.76 -3.95
CA PHE A 350 18.94 -6.00 -2.73
C PHE A 350 17.78 -6.58 -1.94
N LYS A 351 17.72 -6.22 -0.66
CA LYS A 351 16.68 -6.64 0.28
C LYS A 351 15.75 -5.47 0.59
N VAL A 352 14.52 -5.77 0.89
CA VAL A 352 13.50 -4.80 1.32
C VAL A 352 13.35 -4.93 2.84
N PRO A 353 13.48 -3.84 3.61
CA PRO A 353 13.30 -3.87 5.07
C PRO A 353 11.82 -4.00 5.41
N ASP A 354 11.43 -5.16 5.91
CA ASP A 354 10.09 -5.43 6.44
C ASP A 354 10.22 -6.36 7.64
N LYS A 355 9.92 -5.84 8.83
CA LYS A 355 10.11 -6.55 10.13
C LYS A 355 9.52 -7.97 10.16
N ARG A 356 8.46 -8.21 9.41
CA ARG A 356 7.82 -9.53 9.33
C ARG A 356 8.67 -10.56 8.60
N TYR A 357 9.46 -10.11 7.60
CA TYR A 357 10.22 -10.97 6.68
C TYR A 357 11.73 -10.88 6.85
N ASP A 358 12.26 -9.91 7.59
CA ASP A 358 13.71 -9.63 7.74
C ASP A 358 14.53 -10.85 8.19
N LYS A 359 13.93 -11.69 9.04
CA LYS A 359 14.57 -12.94 9.52
C LYS A 359 14.92 -13.91 8.38
N HIS A 360 14.24 -13.84 7.24
CA HIS A 360 14.47 -14.71 6.10
C HIS A 360 15.51 -14.17 5.13
N LYS A 361 15.89 -12.90 5.24
CA LYS A 361 16.88 -12.21 4.40
C LYS A 361 16.60 -12.34 2.90
N PHE A 362 15.32 -12.33 2.51
CA PHE A 362 14.89 -12.46 1.13
C PHE A 362 15.45 -11.35 0.24
N LEU A 363 15.82 -11.70 -1.00
CA LEU A 363 16.01 -10.71 -2.06
C LEU A 363 14.65 -10.10 -2.46
N VAL A 364 14.67 -8.94 -3.11
CA VAL A 364 13.45 -8.19 -3.44
C VAL A 364 12.38 -9.06 -4.10
N HIS A 365 12.73 -9.82 -5.14
CA HIS A 365 11.76 -10.68 -5.84
C HIS A 365 11.22 -11.79 -4.94
N ASP A 366 12.03 -12.40 -4.09
CA ASP A 366 11.61 -13.44 -3.14
C ASP A 366 10.70 -12.87 -2.04
N TYR A 367 10.98 -11.65 -1.58
CA TYR A 367 10.15 -10.92 -0.63
C TYR A 367 8.74 -10.66 -1.20
N PHE A 368 8.66 -10.27 -2.48
CA PHE A 368 7.36 -10.04 -3.13
C PHE A 368 6.51 -11.32 -3.17
N PHE A 369 7.12 -12.48 -3.41
CA PHE A 369 6.41 -13.78 -3.30
C PHE A 369 5.93 -14.04 -1.88
N ALA A 370 6.79 -13.89 -0.89
CA ALA A 370 6.46 -14.17 0.50
C ALA A 370 5.30 -13.29 1.01
N LYS A 371 5.37 -11.98 0.77
CA LYS A 371 4.32 -11.05 1.20
C LYS A 371 3.03 -11.24 0.41
N SER A 372 3.11 -11.46 -0.89
CA SER A 372 1.92 -11.72 -1.73
C SER A 372 1.20 -13.00 -1.31
N LEU A 373 1.91 -14.06 -0.93
CA LEU A 373 1.31 -15.28 -0.38
C LEU A 373 0.52 -15.02 0.91
N ASP A 374 1.02 -14.16 1.78
CA ASP A 374 0.27 -13.80 2.98
C ASP A 374 -1.00 -13.01 2.67
N LYS A 375 -0.96 -12.15 1.63
CA LYS A 375 -2.12 -11.37 1.19
C LYS A 375 -3.16 -12.19 0.42
N LEU A 376 -2.72 -13.24 -0.27
CA LEU A 376 -3.57 -14.15 -1.00
C LEU A 376 -4.39 -15.01 -0.03
N ARG A 377 -5.69 -15.21 -0.32
CA ARG A 377 -6.54 -16.12 0.46
C ARG A 377 -6.16 -17.59 0.23
N PRO A 378 -6.49 -18.52 1.12
CA PRO A 378 -6.40 -19.95 0.85
C PRO A 378 -7.16 -20.33 -0.43
N GLY A 379 -6.57 -21.18 -1.26
CA GLY A 379 -7.11 -21.56 -2.57
C GLY A 379 -7.01 -20.50 -3.66
N GLY A 380 -6.62 -19.26 -3.33
CA GLY A 380 -6.35 -18.20 -4.29
C GLY A 380 -5.11 -18.49 -5.14
N VAL A 381 -5.03 -17.86 -6.31
CA VAL A 381 -3.99 -18.10 -7.30
C VAL A 381 -3.11 -16.90 -7.51
N MET A 382 -1.83 -17.14 -7.62
CA MET A 382 -0.82 -16.13 -7.94
C MET A 382 -0.11 -16.50 -9.25
N ALA A 383 0.00 -15.53 -10.17
CA ALA A 383 0.79 -15.65 -11.39
C ALA A 383 1.72 -14.45 -11.49
N LEU A 384 2.95 -14.63 -11.06
CA LEU A 384 3.98 -13.57 -11.03
C LEU A 384 5.14 -13.88 -11.95
N ILE A 385 5.63 -12.83 -12.61
CA ILE A 385 6.85 -12.89 -13.42
C ILE A 385 8.02 -12.52 -12.51
N THR A 386 9.06 -13.32 -12.54
CA THR A 386 10.26 -13.14 -11.72
C THR A 386 11.53 -13.48 -12.50
N SER A 387 12.68 -13.15 -11.93
CA SER A 387 13.98 -13.61 -12.44
C SER A 387 14.10 -15.14 -12.36
N LYS A 388 14.79 -15.75 -13.32
CA LYS A 388 15.15 -17.19 -13.25
C LYS A 388 15.78 -17.58 -11.91
N GLY A 389 16.42 -16.61 -11.24
CA GLY A 389 17.06 -16.84 -9.95
C GLY A 389 16.15 -17.37 -8.86
N THR A 390 14.85 -17.06 -8.88
CA THR A 390 13.89 -17.63 -7.92
C THR A 390 13.84 -19.16 -8.03
N MET A 391 13.84 -19.68 -9.25
CA MET A 391 13.78 -21.13 -9.51
C MET A 391 15.17 -21.80 -9.47
N ASP A 392 16.22 -21.15 -9.96
CA ASP A 392 17.54 -21.75 -10.25
C ASP A 392 18.61 -21.49 -9.19
N LYS A 393 18.35 -20.73 -8.12
CA LYS A 393 19.34 -20.53 -7.03
C LYS A 393 19.76 -21.88 -6.43
N GLU A 394 21.06 -22.04 -6.17
CA GLU A 394 21.56 -23.22 -5.43
C GLU A 394 20.94 -23.32 -4.04
N ASN A 395 20.80 -22.18 -3.34
CA ASN A 395 20.09 -22.13 -2.07
C ASN A 395 18.58 -22.31 -2.27
N SER A 396 18.04 -23.42 -1.81
CA SER A 396 16.62 -23.80 -1.94
C SER A 396 15.70 -23.17 -0.91
N SER A 397 16.20 -22.38 0.04
CA SER A 397 15.41 -21.89 1.20
C SER A 397 14.14 -21.13 0.79
N VAL A 398 14.21 -20.32 -0.26
CA VAL A 398 13.06 -19.58 -0.78
C VAL A 398 12.03 -20.51 -1.39
N ARG A 399 12.46 -21.45 -2.24
CA ARG A 399 11.56 -22.43 -2.87
C ARG A 399 10.89 -23.30 -1.81
N LYS A 400 11.64 -23.71 -0.78
CA LYS A 400 11.08 -24.44 0.36
C LYS A 400 10.04 -23.60 1.12
N TYR A 401 10.33 -22.33 1.38
CA TYR A 401 9.37 -21.40 2.01
C TYR A 401 8.07 -21.29 1.21
N ILE A 402 8.18 -21.15 -0.12
CA ILE A 402 7.02 -21.08 -1.02
C ILE A 402 6.28 -22.41 -1.03
N ALA A 403 6.98 -23.54 -1.20
CA ALA A 403 6.39 -24.88 -1.29
C ALA A 403 5.59 -25.27 -0.04
N GLN A 404 6.02 -24.82 1.12
CA GLN A 404 5.29 -25.05 2.37
C GLN A 404 3.95 -24.30 2.44
N ARG A 405 3.78 -23.23 1.65
CA ARG A 405 2.62 -22.33 1.67
C ARG A 405 1.75 -22.39 0.43
N ALA A 406 2.29 -22.88 -0.67
CA ALA A 406 1.59 -22.95 -1.94
C ALA A 406 2.00 -24.17 -2.77
N ASP A 407 1.08 -24.63 -3.61
CA ASP A 407 1.34 -25.61 -4.66
C ASP A 407 1.85 -24.89 -5.91
N LEU A 408 2.92 -25.40 -6.53
CA LEU A 408 3.32 -24.96 -7.86
C LEU A 408 2.38 -25.64 -8.89
N ILE A 409 1.50 -24.82 -9.48
CA ILE A 409 0.58 -25.26 -10.54
C ILE A 409 1.31 -25.38 -11.86
N GLY A 410 2.28 -24.49 -12.10
CA GLY A 410 3.14 -24.52 -13.26
C GLY A 410 4.13 -23.36 -13.27
N ALA A 411 5.13 -23.48 -14.15
CA ALA A 411 6.08 -22.41 -14.41
C ALA A 411 6.40 -22.35 -15.90
N ILE A 412 6.59 -21.16 -16.46
CA ILE A 412 6.94 -20.95 -17.86
C ILE A 412 8.24 -20.14 -17.90
N ARG A 413 9.28 -20.66 -18.56
CA ARG A 413 10.53 -19.94 -18.78
C ARG A 413 10.51 -19.19 -20.09
N LEU A 414 10.69 -17.86 -19.98
CA LEU A 414 10.68 -16.95 -21.12
C LEU A 414 12.08 -16.82 -21.75
N PRO A 415 12.17 -16.64 -23.08
CA PRO A 415 13.42 -16.33 -23.74
C PRO A 415 14.04 -15.00 -23.24
N ASN A 416 15.35 -14.92 -23.28
CA ASN A 416 16.12 -13.78 -22.78
C ASN A 416 15.84 -12.45 -23.50
N ASN A 417 15.25 -12.49 -24.68
CA ASN A 417 14.89 -11.30 -25.47
C ASN A 417 13.45 -10.79 -25.22
N THR A 418 12.68 -11.46 -24.38
CA THR A 418 11.25 -11.13 -24.14
C THR A 418 11.05 -9.68 -23.70
N PHE A 419 11.96 -9.12 -22.89
CA PHE A 419 11.91 -7.75 -22.40
C PHE A 419 12.86 -6.78 -23.13
N LYS A 420 13.59 -7.25 -24.17
CA LYS A 420 14.64 -6.48 -24.85
C LYS A 420 14.13 -5.19 -25.49
N GLY A 421 12.96 -5.21 -26.08
CA GLY A 421 12.33 -4.04 -26.73
C GLY A 421 12.09 -2.87 -25.76
N ASN A 422 11.80 -3.17 -24.51
CA ASN A 422 11.45 -2.19 -23.49
C ASN A 422 12.63 -1.82 -22.56
N ALA A 423 13.56 -2.72 -22.34
CA ALA A 423 14.62 -2.56 -21.34
C ALA A 423 16.05 -2.45 -21.93
N GLY A 424 16.25 -2.86 -23.17
CA GLY A 424 17.59 -2.91 -23.78
C GLY A 424 18.53 -3.97 -23.18
N THR A 425 18.02 -4.84 -22.26
CA THR A 425 18.80 -5.86 -21.55
C THR A 425 18.21 -7.24 -21.83
N GLU A 426 19.06 -8.25 -21.96
CA GLU A 426 18.68 -9.65 -22.11
C GLU A 426 18.58 -10.28 -20.73
N VAL A 427 17.35 -10.65 -20.31
CA VAL A 427 17.08 -11.24 -18.99
C VAL A 427 16.19 -12.45 -19.17
N VAL A 428 16.61 -13.59 -18.64
CA VAL A 428 15.76 -14.79 -18.52
C VAL A 428 14.83 -14.63 -17.33
N SER A 429 13.55 -14.76 -17.58
CA SER A 429 12.50 -14.63 -16.58
C SER A 429 11.58 -15.85 -16.61
N ASP A 430 10.97 -16.13 -15.47
CA ASP A 430 10.02 -17.20 -15.30
C ASP A 430 8.65 -16.63 -14.88
N ILE A 431 7.56 -17.18 -15.40
CA ILE A 431 6.21 -16.97 -14.89
C ILE A 431 5.92 -18.12 -13.94
N LEU A 432 5.72 -17.83 -12.65
CA LEU A 432 5.37 -18.82 -11.65
C LEU A 432 3.88 -18.74 -11.33
N ILE A 433 3.19 -19.87 -11.44
CA ILE A 433 1.78 -20.01 -11.12
C ILE A 433 1.67 -20.86 -9.86
N LEU A 434 1.17 -20.24 -8.79
CA LEU A 434 1.09 -20.83 -7.45
C LEU A 434 -0.35 -20.78 -6.94
N GLN A 435 -0.79 -21.83 -6.24
CA GLN A 435 -2.06 -21.84 -5.51
C GLN A 435 -1.78 -21.90 -4.01
N LYS A 436 -2.31 -20.96 -3.25
CA LYS A 436 -2.09 -20.92 -1.80
C LYS A 436 -2.80 -22.07 -1.10
N ARG A 437 -2.07 -22.75 -0.21
CA ARG A 437 -2.61 -23.78 0.67
C ARG A 437 -3.47 -23.18 1.78
N ASP A 438 -4.33 -24.01 2.35
CA ASP A 438 -5.14 -23.65 3.53
C ASP A 438 -4.29 -23.51 4.81
N ARG A 439 -3.14 -24.19 4.86
CA ARG A 439 -2.22 -24.22 5.99
C ARG A 439 -0.77 -24.40 5.53
N ILE A 440 0.16 -24.09 6.41
CA ILE A 440 1.58 -24.40 6.20
C ILE A 440 1.80 -25.89 6.37
N VAL A 441 2.42 -26.53 5.39
CA VAL A 441 2.74 -27.96 5.39
C VAL A 441 4.24 -28.14 5.30
N ASP A 442 4.81 -29.01 6.13
CA ASP A 442 6.24 -29.32 6.07
C ASP A 442 6.50 -30.37 4.98
N ILE A 443 6.58 -29.91 3.73
CA ILE A 443 6.87 -30.70 2.55
C ILE A 443 7.97 -30.08 1.72
N GLU A 444 8.64 -30.90 0.96
CA GLU A 444 9.72 -30.51 0.04
C GLU A 444 9.54 -31.25 -1.30
N PRO A 445 8.61 -30.77 -2.17
CA PRO A 445 8.40 -31.37 -3.49
C PRO A 445 9.64 -31.19 -4.39
N ASP A 446 9.75 -32.00 -5.43
CA ASP A 446 10.95 -32.11 -6.29
C ASP A 446 11.38 -30.76 -6.90
N TRP A 447 10.43 -29.89 -7.22
CA TRP A 447 10.73 -28.56 -7.77
C TRP A 447 11.46 -27.62 -6.80
N VAL A 448 11.57 -27.97 -5.52
CA VAL A 448 12.41 -27.23 -4.56
C VAL A 448 13.89 -27.41 -4.88
N GLN A 449 14.25 -28.54 -5.51
CA GLN A 449 15.62 -28.93 -5.84
C GLN A 449 16.00 -28.54 -7.28
N LEU A 450 17.28 -28.57 -7.57
CA LEU A 450 17.82 -28.39 -8.91
C LEU A 450 18.09 -29.76 -9.54
N GLY A 451 17.98 -29.81 -10.85
CA GLY A 451 18.37 -30.95 -11.70
C GLY A 451 19.27 -30.52 -12.84
N THR A 452 19.70 -31.47 -13.64
CA THR A 452 20.57 -31.20 -14.79
C THR A 452 19.89 -31.72 -16.04
N ASP A 453 19.83 -30.89 -17.10
CA ASP A 453 19.29 -31.33 -18.39
C ASP A 453 20.23 -32.25 -19.16
N GLU A 454 19.81 -32.72 -20.34
CA GLU A 454 20.58 -33.60 -21.22
C GLU A 454 21.93 -32.97 -21.67
N ASN A 455 22.04 -31.64 -21.66
CA ASN A 455 23.23 -30.88 -22.04
C ASN A 455 24.16 -30.56 -20.86
N GLY A 456 23.80 -31.05 -19.65
CA GLY A 456 24.58 -30.77 -18.44
C GLY A 456 24.33 -29.39 -17.83
N ILE A 457 23.24 -28.70 -18.22
CA ILE A 457 22.88 -27.38 -17.67
C ILE A 457 22.09 -27.56 -16.39
N LEU A 458 22.58 -26.96 -15.31
CA LEU A 458 21.92 -26.94 -14.01
C LEU A 458 20.75 -25.95 -14.04
N MET A 459 19.56 -26.41 -13.70
CA MET A 459 18.34 -25.60 -13.59
C MET A 459 17.35 -26.25 -12.61
N ASN A 460 16.21 -25.61 -12.37
CA ASN A 460 15.18 -26.17 -11.51
C ASN A 460 14.68 -27.53 -12.05
N SER A 461 14.48 -28.52 -11.16
CA SER A 461 14.03 -29.86 -11.55
C SER A 461 12.68 -29.82 -12.28
N TYR A 462 11.78 -28.85 -11.96
CA TYR A 462 10.55 -28.66 -12.71
C TYR A 462 10.79 -28.48 -14.22
N PHE A 463 11.74 -27.65 -14.60
CA PHE A 463 12.06 -27.44 -16.01
C PHE A 463 12.82 -28.59 -16.67
N VAL A 464 13.53 -29.38 -15.89
CA VAL A 464 14.15 -30.63 -16.39
C VAL A 464 13.07 -31.69 -16.72
N GLU A 465 12.03 -31.76 -15.89
CA GLU A 465 10.89 -32.66 -16.07
C GLU A 465 9.87 -32.17 -17.10
N HIS A 466 9.78 -30.82 -17.26
CA HIS A 466 8.84 -30.14 -18.16
C HIS A 466 9.57 -29.23 -19.17
N PRO A 467 10.38 -29.81 -20.07
CA PRO A 467 11.13 -29.00 -21.06
C PRO A 467 10.21 -28.23 -22.03
N GLU A 468 8.97 -28.67 -22.22
CA GLU A 468 7.94 -27.99 -23.00
C GLU A 468 7.53 -26.65 -22.41
N MET A 469 7.84 -26.41 -21.14
CA MET A 469 7.57 -25.13 -20.46
C MET A 469 8.73 -24.11 -20.61
N ILE A 470 9.79 -24.47 -21.31
CA ILE A 470 10.91 -23.59 -21.66
C ILE A 470 10.71 -23.08 -23.10
N LEU A 471 10.48 -21.78 -23.26
CA LEU A 471 10.14 -21.19 -24.57
C LEU A 471 11.34 -20.80 -25.41
N GLY A 472 12.47 -21.48 -25.23
CA GLY A 472 13.71 -21.26 -25.96
C GLY A 472 14.71 -22.38 -25.69
N GLU A 473 15.89 -22.27 -26.27
CA GLU A 473 16.99 -23.22 -26.06
C GLU A 473 17.88 -22.79 -24.90
N MET A 474 18.04 -23.66 -23.90
CA MET A 474 18.97 -23.40 -22.80
C MET A 474 20.41 -23.55 -23.29
N LYS A 475 21.24 -22.53 -23.08
CA LYS A 475 22.66 -22.48 -23.48
C LYS A 475 23.52 -21.88 -22.38
N MET A 476 24.77 -22.37 -22.31
CA MET A 476 25.80 -21.73 -21.52
C MET A 476 26.45 -20.61 -22.34
N VAL A 477 26.46 -19.40 -21.80
CA VAL A 477 27.12 -18.24 -22.39
C VAL A 477 28.19 -17.71 -21.45
N SER A 478 29.14 -16.94 -22.00
CA SER A 478 30.14 -16.26 -21.19
C SER A 478 29.52 -15.00 -20.59
N GLY A 479 29.08 -15.11 -19.34
CA GLY A 479 28.55 -13.99 -18.56
C GLY A 479 29.66 -13.15 -17.95
N ARG A 480 29.30 -12.06 -17.30
CA ARG A 480 30.22 -11.11 -16.66
C ARG A 480 31.06 -11.73 -15.53
N PHE A 481 30.50 -12.73 -14.84
CA PHE A 481 31.13 -13.38 -13.68
C PHE A 481 31.52 -14.83 -13.95
N GLY A 482 31.47 -15.29 -15.19
CA GLY A 482 31.77 -16.66 -15.60
C GLY A 482 30.69 -17.25 -16.51
N PRO A 483 30.74 -18.58 -16.78
CA PRO A 483 29.71 -19.23 -17.56
C PRO A 483 28.34 -19.09 -16.89
N GLU A 484 27.35 -18.68 -17.66
CA GLU A 484 25.99 -18.44 -17.20
C GLU A 484 24.98 -19.14 -18.14
N ALA A 485 23.97 -19.80 -17.56
CA ALA A 485 22.88 -20.37 -18.32
C ALA A 485 21.91 -19.27 -18.77
N THR A 486 21.56 -19.27 -20.06
CA THR A 486 20.56 -18.38 -20.65
C THR A 486 19.57 -19.17 -21.50
N CYS A 487 18.39 -18.59 -21.74
CA CYS A 487 17.36 -19.14 -22.62
C CYS A 487 17.31 -18.32 -23.91
N VAL A 488 17.83 -18.90 -25.00
CA VAL A 488 17.90 -18.25 -26.31
C VAL A 488 16.61 -18.52 -27.08
N PRO A 489 15.95 -17.52 -27.68
CA PRO A 489 14.72 -17.77 -28.45
C PRO A 489 15.00 -18.70 -29.63
N TYR A 490 14.04 -19.56 -29.96
CA TYR A 490 14.12 -20.36 -31.18
C TYR A 490 14.01 -19.46 -32.41
N GLU A 491 14.76 -19.78 -33.46
CA GLU A 491 14.73 -19.01 -34.69
C GLU A 491 13.36 -19.08 -35.37
N GLY A 492 12.73 -17.92 -35.61
CA GLY A 492 11.43 -17.83 -36.27
C GLY A 492 10.23 -18.23 -35.39
N ALA A 493 10.42 -18.48 -34.12
CA ALA A 493 9.31 -18.81 -33.22
C ALA A 493 8.48 -17.58 -32.86
N ASP A 494 7.17 -17.75 -32.81
CA ASP A 494 6.21 -16.74 -32.30
C ASP A 494 6.00 -16.97 -30.80
N LEU A 495 6.35 -15.96 -29.99
CA LEU A 495 6.22 -16.04 -28.55
C LEU A 495 4.74 -16.19 -28.11
N ALA A 496 3.79 -15.59 -28.82
CA ALA A 496 2.38 -15.70 -28.49
C ALA A 496 1.85 -17.13 -28.67
N GLU A 497 2.28 -17.81 -29.75
CA GLU A 497 1.92 -19.20 -30.00
C GLU A 497 2.57 -20.12 -28.95
N GLN A 498 3.85 -19.94 -28.65
CA GLN A 498 4.55 -20.71 -27.61
C GLN A 498 3.92 -20.53 -26.22
N LEU A 499 3.56 -19.31 -25.85
CA LEU A 499 2.88 -19.02 -24.59
C LEU A 499 1.49 -19.69 -24.56
N SER A 500 0.76 -19.65 -25.65
CA SER A 500 -0.56 -20.29 -25.73
C SER A 500 -0.47 -21.80 -25.55
N GLU A 501 0.56 -22.44 -26.12
CA GLU A 501 0.82 -23.87 -25.95
C GLU A 501 1.24 -24.19 -24.51
N ALA A 502 2.18 -23.44 -23.92
CA ALA A 502 2.61 -23.62 -22.55
C ALA A 502 1.44 -23.45 -21.56
N VAL A 503 0.59 -22.45 -21.76
CA VAL A 503 -0.62 -22.24 -20.94
C VAL A 503 -1.55 -23.45 -21.01
N SER A 504 -1.71 -24.08 -22.17
CA SER A 504 -2.58 -25.25 -22.32
C SER A 504 -2.11 -26.46 -21.50
N ASN A 505 -0.84 -26.53 -21.14
CA ASN A 505 -0.25 -27.56 -20.30
C ASN A 505 -0.42 -27.30 -18.79
N ILE A 506 -0.93 -26.14 -18.40
CA ILE A 506 -1.16 -25.80 -16.99
C ILE A 506 -2.56 -26.24 -16.60
N HIS A 507 -2.63 -27.11 -15.60
CA HIS A 507 -3.88 -27.67 -15.10
C HIS A 507 -4.02 -27.39 -13.61
N GLY A 508 -5.15 -26.87 -13.24
CA GLY A 508 -5.52 -26.55 -11.87
C GLY A 508 -6.92 -25.98 -11.84
N GLU A 509 -7.44 -25.80 -10.66
CA GLU A 509 -8.78 -25.27 -10.45
C GLU A 509 -8.72 -24.28 -9.28
N LEU A 510 -9.22 -23.07 -9.49
CA LEU A 510 -9.37 -22.11 -8.41
C LEU A 510 -10.37 -22.73 -7.43
N THR A 511 -9.93 -22.97 -6.20
CA THR A 511 -10.82 -23.48 -5.17
C THR A 511 -11.84 -22.39 -4.87
N ALA A 512 -13.07 -22.57 -5.36
CA ALA A 512 -14.19 -21.83 -4.86
C ALA A 512 -14.38 -22.19 -3.38
N TYR A 513 -14.92 -21.30 -2.57
CA TYR A 513 -15.41 -21.70 -1.28
C TYR A 513 -16.41 -22.82 -1.52
N GLU A 514 -16.14 -24.04 -1.02
CA GLU A 514 -17.14 -25.08 -0.92
C GLU A 514 -18.15 -24.57 0.10
N VAL A 515 -19.23 -23.97 -0.41
CA VAL A 515 -20.50 -23.98 0.30
C VAL A 515 -20.92 -25.44 0.23
N GLU A 516 -20.86 -26.16 1.35
CA GLU A 516 -21.45 -27.49 1.43
C GLU A 516 -22.83 -27.41 0.80
N ASP A 517 -23.07 -28.24 -0.22
CA ASP A 517 -24.33 -28.36 -0.94
C ASP A 517 -25.43 -28.92 0.01
N GLU A 518 -25.87 -28.12 0.95
CA GLU A 518 -27.16 -28.28 1.59
C GLU A 518 -28.06 -27.14 1.13
N LEU A 519 -28.82 -27.43 0.04
CA LEU A 519 -29.90 -26.61 -0.51
C LEU A 519 -29.45 -25.18 -0.90
N ALA A 520 -29.52 -24.87 -2.18
CA ALA A 520 -29.21 -23.57 -2.76
C ALA A 520 -29.86 -22.43 -1.98
N GLU A 521 -29.29 -22.03 -0.86
CA GLU A 521 -29.51 -20.73 -0.26
C GLU A 521 -28.77 -19.74 -1.17
N GLU A 522 -29.49 -18.72 -1.61
CA GLU A 522 -28.92 -17.62 -2.38
C GLU A 522 -27.67 -17.12 -1.64
N ASP A 523 -26.53 -17.11 -2.30
CA ASP A 523 -25.28 -16.56 -1.73
C ASP A 523 -25.48 -15.07 -1.47
N ASN A 524 -25.90 -14.72 -0.26
CA ASN A 524 -26.10 -13.36 0.21
C ASN A 524 -24.79 -12.71 0.70
N SER A 525 -23.64 -13.35 0.45
CA SER A 525 -22.35 -12.78 0.84
C SER A 525 -21.99 -11.60 -0.08
N ILE A 526 -21.29 -10.64 0.49
CA ILE A 526 -20.80 -9.45 -0.20
C ILE A 526 -19.27 -9.46 -0.23
N PRO A 527 -18.61 -8.77 -1.18
CA PRO A 527 -17.17 -8.59 -1.16
C PRO A 527 -16.70 -8.01 0.16
N ALA A 528 -15.58 -8.53 0.70
CA ALA A 528 -15.06 -8.09 1.98
C ALA A 528 -14.63 -6.62 1.93
N ASP A 529 -14.93 -5.89 3.03
CA ASP A 529 -14.35 -4.59 3.29
C ASP A 529 -12.89 -4.78 3.76
N PRO A 530 -11.90 -4.14 3.11
CA PRO A 530 -10.50 -4.25 3.49
C PRO A 530 -10.20 -3.76 4.91
N THR A 531 -11.06 -2.93 5.49
CA THR A 531 -10.92 -2.40 6.86
C THR A 531 -11.30 -3.41 7.93
N VAL A 532 -12.13 -4.40 7.58
CA VAL A 532 -12.55 -5.47 8.48
C VAL A 532 -11.45 -6.54 8.52
N ARG A 533 -11.02 -6.94 9.70
CA ARG A 533 -10.03 -8.02 9.85
C ARG A 533 -10.62 -9.37 9.40
N ASN A 534 -9.77 -10.23 8.87
CA ASN A 534 -10.17 -11.59 8.54
C ASN A 534 -10.66 -12.34 9.80
N PHE A 535 -11.67 -13.17 9.66
CA PHE A 535 -12.34 -13.89 10.73
C PHE A 535 -12.83 -12.96 11.85
N SER A 536 -13.50 -11.86 11.48
CA SER A 536 -14.07 -10.91 12.43
C SER A 536 -15.49 -10.53 12.06
N TYR A 537 -16.28 -10.31 13.09
CA TYR A 537 -17.61 -9.72 12.96
C TYR A 537 -17.53 -8.22 12.67
N THR A 538 -18.45 -7.73 11.86
CA THR A 538 -18.65 -6.29 11.63
C THR A 538 -20.13 -5.97 11.53
N VAL A 539 -20.50 -4.70 11.68
CA VAL A 539 -21.86 -4.21 11.48
C VAL A 539 -21.88 -3.32 10.25
N LEU A 540 -22.74 -3.65 9.29
CA LEU A 540 -22.99 -2.87 8.10
C LEU A 540 -24.51 -2.73 7.95
N ASP A 541 -25.01 -1.50 7.80
CA ASP A 541 -26.47 -1.21 7.71
C ASP A 541 -27.28 -1.91 8.81
N ASP A 542 -26.80 -1.81 10.06
CA ASP A 542 -27.36 -2.43 11.28
C ASP A 542 -27.41 -3.97 11.27
N LYS A 543 -26.89 -4.65 10.24
CA LYS A 543 -26.77 -6.10 10.15
C LYS A 543 -25.37 -6.55 10.50
N ILE A 544 -25.25 -7.72 11.13
CA ILE A 544 -23.97 -8.33 11.43
C ILE A 544 -23.50 -9.14 10.22
N TYR A 545 -22.25 -8.94 9.87
CA TYR A 545 -21.52 -9.74 8.88
C TYR A 545 -20.31 -10.37 9.53
N PHE A 546 -19.93 -11.54 9.06
CA PHE A 546 -18.67 -12.19 9.41
C PHE A 546 -17.79 -12.26 8.19
N ARG A 547 -16.57 -11.72 8.30
CA ARG A 547 -15.60 -11.78 7.21
C ARG A 547 -14.84 -13.08 7.25
N GLU A 548 -14.85 -13.77 6.13
CA GLU A 548 -13.99 -14.91 5.84
C GLU A 548 -13.29 -14.66 4.50
N ASN A 549 -11.98 -14.42 4.59
CA ASN A 549 -11.11 -14.13 3.45
C ASN A 549 -11.61 -12.94 2.59
N SER A 550 -11.96 -13.18 1.33
CA SER A 550 -12.38 -12.14 0.39
C SER A 550 -13.86 -11.76 0.46
N ARG A 551 -14.66 -12.43 1.28
CA ARG A 551 -16.11 -12.21 1.35
C ARG A 551 -16.58 -11.98 2.79
N MET A 552 -17.74 -11.37 2.92
CA MET A 552 -18.47 -11.22 4.18
C MET A 552 -19.87 -11.77 4.02
N ALA A 553 -20.24 -12.70 4.89
CA ALA A 553 -21.56 -13.29 4.94
C ALA A 553 -22.43 -12.65 6.03
N PRO A 554 -23.72 -12.38 5.78
CA PRO A 554 -24.62 -11.95 6.83
C PRO A 554 -24.79 -13.06 7.88
N VAL A 555 -24.83 -12.64 9.15
CA VAL A 555 -24.96 -13.58 10.29
C VAL A 555 -26.38 -13.54 10.80
N GLU A 556 -27.10 -14.65 10.66
CA GLU A 556 -28.45 -14.81 11.17
C GLU A 556 -28.42 -15.46 12.56
N VAL A 557 -28.77 -14.70 13.56
CA VAL A 557 -28.84 -15.14 14.97
C VAL A 557 -30.05 -14.55 15.68
N SER A 558 -30.36 -15.08 16.85
CA SER A 558 -31.44 -14.50 17.66
C SER A 558 -31.13 -13.04 18.04
N ALA A 559 -32.17 -12.22 18.23
CA ALA A 559 -32.02 -10.82 18.63
C ALA A 559 -31.15 -10.64 19.89
N THR A 560 -31.20 -11.58 20.83
CA THR A 560 -30.33 -11.55 22.02
C THR A 560 -28.86 -11.82 21.67
N ALA A 561 -28.57 -12.78 20.77
CA ALA A 561 -27.24 -13.06 20.31
C ALA A 561 -26.69 -11.92 19.45
N GLU A 562 -27.54 -11.32 18.60
CA GLU A 562 -27.19 -10.15 17.80
C GLU A 562 -26.75 -8.98 18.68
N ASN A 563 -27.50 -8.64 19.71
CA ASN A 563 -27.16 -7.58 20.64
C ASN A 563 -25.90 -7.89 21.44
N ARG A 564 -25.64 -9.16 21.80
CA ARG A 564 -24.36 -9.58 22.42
C ARG A 564 -23.18 -9.35 21.48
N ILE A 565 -23.30 -9.79 20.24
CA ILE A 565 -22.25 -9.62 19.22
C ILE A 565 -21.98 -8.14 18.99
N LYS A 566 -23.01 -7.32 18.78
CA LYS A 566 -22.87 -5.87 18.60
C LYS A 566 -22.20 -5.20 19.82
N GLY A 567 -22.55 -5.62 21.03
CA GLY A 567 -21.91 -5.14 22.26
C GLY A 567 -20.42 -5.49 22.31
N MET A 568 -20.06 -6.74 21.99
CA MET A 568 -18.66 -7.18 21.97
C MET A 568 -17.85 -6.55 20.84
N ILE A 569 -18.44 -6.28 19.67
CA ILE A 569 -17.81 -5.50 18.60
C ILE A 569 -17.41 -4.12 19.12
N ARG A 570 -18.30 -3.41 19.83
CA ARG A 570 -18.01 -2.07 20.38
C ARG A 570 -16.87 -2.11 21.40
N ILE A 571 -16.87 -3.10 22.30
CA ILE A 571 -15.76 -3.29 23.25
C ILE A 571 -14.45 -3.59 22.51
N ARG A 572 -14.47 -4.51 21.56
CA ARG A 572 -13.32 -4.87 20.73
C ARG A 572 -12.72 -3.65 20.02
N ASP A 573 -13.57 -2.85 19.40
CA ASP A 573 -13.13 -1.70 18.63
C ASP A 573 -12.55 -0.61 19.53
N SER A 574 -13.11 -0.41 20.72
CA SER A 574 -12.56 0.47 21.76
C SER A 574 -11.19 -0.04 22.26
N VAL A 575 -11.03 -1.34 22.54
CA VAL A 575 -9.73 -1.91 22.92
C VAL A 575 -8.69 -1.75 21.82
N ARG A 576 -9.06 -2.01 20.56
CA ARG A 576 -8.19 -1.80 19.41
C ARG A 576 -7.76 -0.34 19.29
N LYS A 577 -8.71 0.59 19.46
CA LYS A 577 -8.43 2.03 19.46
C LYS A 577 -7.47 2.40 20.60
N LEU A 578 -7.70 1.87 21.78
CA LEU A 578 -6.84 2.11 22.93
C LEU A 578 -5.41 1.56 22.73
N ILE A 579 -5.27 0.38 22.12
CA ILE A 579 -3.96 -0.18 21.75
C ILE A 579 -3.26 0.74 20.72
N GLU A 580 -4.00 1.21 19.70
CA GLU A 580 -3.47 2.14 18.71
C GLU A 580 -2.97 3.44 19.35
N LEU A 581 -3.79 4.09 20.19
CA LEU A 581 -3.42 5.31 20.89
C LEU A 581 -2.15 5.14 21.73
N GLN A 582 -2.00 3.99 22.41
CA GLN A 582 -0.81 3.72 23.19
C GLN A 582 0.43 3.40 22.36
N THR A 583 0.25 2.71 21.22
CA THR A 583 1.35 2.30 20.34
C THR A 583 1.92 3.50 19.56
N GLU A 584 1.06 4.43 19.15
CA GLU A 584 1.43 5.59 18.34
C GLU A 584 1.70 6.85 19.17
N ASP A 585 1.83 6.69 20.47
CA ASP A 585 2.19 7.75 21.43
C ASP A 585 1.26 8.97 21.45
N TYR A 586 -0.03 8.72 21.42
CA TYR A 586 -1.03 9.78 21.63
C TYR A 586 -0.96 10.34 23.07
N PRO A 587 -1.42 11.58 23.29
CA PRO A 587 -1.47 12.18 24.63
C PRO A 587 -2.21 11.33 25.65
N ASP A 588 -1.74 11.35 26.89
CA ASP A 588 -2.37 10.59 27.99
C ASP A 588 -3.84 10.96 28.20
N SER A 589 -4.25 12.17 27.83
CA SER A 589 -5.66 12.61 27.86
C SER A 589 -6.54 11.78 26.94
N GLU A 590 -6.08 11.49 25.71
CA GLU A 590 -6.81 10.65 24.76
C GLU A 590 -6.88 9.18 25.22
N ILE A 591 -5.75 8.68 25.70
CA ILE A 591 -5.70 7.33 26.27
C ILE A 591 -6.70 7.21 27.42
N LYS A 592 -6.76 8.21 28.30
CA LYS A 592 -7.68 8.24 29.44
C LYS A 592 -9.14 8.31 28.98
N ALA A 593 -9.45 9.17 28.00
CA ALA A 593 -10.80 9.27 27.45
C ALA A 593 -11.27 7.95 26.84
N GLU A 594 -10.41 7.24 26.08
CA GLU A 594 -10.75 5.93 25.54
C GLU A 594 -10.85 4.85 26.62
N GLN A 595 -10.06 4.93 27.70
CA GLN A 595 -10.20 4.06 28.86
C GLN A 595 -11.54 4.25 29.57
N GLU A 596 -11.99 5.47 29.74
CA GLU A 596 -13.31 5.80 30.31
C GLU A 596 -14.43 5.25 29.43
N ARG A 597 -14.32 5.44 28.09
CA ARG A 597 -15.24 4.86 27.11
C ARG A 597 -15.28 3.33 27.18
N LEU A 598 -14.10 2.69 27.20
CA LEU A 598 -14.02 1.24 27.33
C LEU A 598 -14.68 0.73 28.60
N ASN A 599 -14.44 1.41 29.75
CA ASN A 599 -15.08 1.09 31.02
C ASN A 599 -16.61 1.19 30.91
N ALA A 600 -17.12 2.27 30.34
CA ALA A 600 -18.57 2.45 30.19
C ALA A 600 -19.20 1.36 29.30
N LEU A 601 -18.57 1.02 28.17
CA LEU A 601 -19.01 -0.05 27.27
C LEU A 601 -18.99 -1.41 27.96
N TYR A 602 -17.91 -1.72 28.68
CA TYR A 602 -17.78 -2.99 29.40
C TYR A 602 -18.80 -3.11 30.54
N ASP A 603 -18.96 -2.06 31.36
CA ASP A 603 -19.88 -2.08 32.51
C ASP A 603 -21.35 -2.19 32.05
N THR A 604 -21.72 -1.51 30.97
CA THR A 604 -23.04 -1.63 30.35
C THR A 604 -23.28 -3.04 29.82
N PHE A 605 -22.30 -3.57 29.11
CA PHE A 605 -22.39 -4.92 28.54
C PHE A 605 -22.44 -5.99 29.61
N SER A 606 -21.52 -5.96 30.60
CA SER A 606 -21.45 -6.97 31.64
C SER A 606 -22.66 -6.96 32.57
N LYS A 607 -23.25 -5.79 32.84
CA LYS A 607 -24.50 -5.66 33.59
C LYS A 607 -25.66 -6.35 32.89
N GLN A 608 -25.72 -6.29 31.56
CA GLN A 608 -26.83 -6.82 30.77
C GLN A 608 -26.61 -8.29 30.36
N TYR A 609 -25.41 -8.67 30.02
CA TYR A 609 -25.09 -9.95 29.38
C TYR A 609 -24.11 -10.82 30.17
N GLY A 610 -23.65 -10.38 31.33
CA GLY A 610 -22.65 -11.07 32.13
C GLY A 610 -21.22 -10.90 31.61
N LEU A 611 -20.30 -11.62 32.20
CA LEU A 611 -18.88 -11.56 31.86
C LEU A 611 -18.62 -11.97 30.40
N ILE A 612 -17.62 -11.37 29.76
CA ILE A 612 -17.18 -11.76 28.42
C ILE A 612 -16.84 -13.25 28.38
N ASN A 613 -16.20 -13.75 29.43
CA ASN A 613 -15.83 -15.17 29.58
C ASN A 613 -17.00 -16.07 30.01
N SER A 614 -18.24 -15.57 30.08
CA SER A 614 -19.40 -16.42 30.31
C SER A 614 -19.68 -17.33 29.10
N ARG A 615 -20.21 -18.54 29.34
CA ARG A 615 -20.47 -19.53 28.29
C ARG A 615 -21.29 -18.97 27.11
N ALA A 616 -22.29 -18.13 27.40
CA ALA A 616 -23.15 -17.55 26.36
C ALA A 616 -22.42 -16.55 25.48
N ASN A 617 -21.52 -15.74 26.06
CA ASN A 617 -20.73 -14.75 25.33
C ASN A 617 -19.60 -15.42 24.55
N ILE A 618 -18.96 -16.43 25.10
CA ILE A 618 -17.98 -17.27 24.38
C ILE A 618 -18.66 -17.90 23.16
N SER A 619 -19.81 -18.55 23.33
CA SER A 619 -20.55 -19.18 22.24
C SER A 619 -20.92 -18.19 21.13
N ALA A 620 -21.25 -16.94 21.47
CA ALA A 620 -21.67 -15.93 20.51
C ALA A 620 -20.50 -15.31 19.73
N PHE A 621 -19.27 -15.26 20.27
CA PHE A 621 -18.18 -14.43 19.71
C PHE A 621 -16.86 -15.16 19.57
N SER A 622 -16.72 -16.41 19.96
CA SER A 622 -15.44 -17.14 19.92
C SER A 622 -14.84 -17.30 18.53
N GLN A 623 -15.63 -17.16 17.48
CA GLN A 623 -15.15 -17.19 16.09
C GLN A 623 -14.43 -15.92 15.69
N ASP A 624 -14.64 -14.80 16.39
CA ASP A 624 -13.92 -13.55 16.09
C ASP A 624 -12.44 -13.69 16.42
N SER A 625 -11.59 -13.31 15.47
CA SER A 625 -10.12 -13.38 15.60
C SER A 625 -9.55 -12.58 16.78
N SER A 626 -10.34 -11.66 17.34
CA SER A 626 -9.98 -10.87 18.52
C SER A 626 -10.65 -11.36 19.80
N PHE A 627 -11.30 -12.51 19.80
CA PHE A 627 -11.94 -13.01 21.00
C PHE A 627 -10.95 -13.19 22.18
N SER A 628 -9.77 -13.69 21.91
CA SER A 628 -8.69 -13.81 22.93
C SER A 628 -8.30 -12.47 23.55
N LEU A 629 -8.31 -11.39 22.74
CA LEU A 629 -8.07 -10.03 23.22
C LEU A 629 -9.19 -9.57 24.17
N LEU A 630 -10.44 -9.87 23.86
CA LEU A 630 -11.57 -9.54 24.71
C LEU A 630 -11.60 -10.39 26.00
N SER A 631 -11.33 -11.69 25.87
CA SER A 631 -11.24 -12.62 27.00
C SER A 631 -10.19 -12.16 28.02
N ALA A 632 -9.07 -11.60 27.57
CA ALA A 632 -8.00 -11.09 28.43
C ALA A 632 -8.35 -9.78 29.17
N LEU A 633 -9.50 -9.16 28.91
CA LEU A 633 -9.99 -7.99 29.65
C LEU A 633 -10.45 -8.33 31.06
N GLU A 634 -10.73 -9.58 31.35
CA GLU A 634 -11.23 -10.09 32.62
C GLU A 634 -10.16 -10.95 33.29
N VAL A 635 -9.77 -10.58 34.50
CA VAL A 635 -8.97 -11.42 35.39
C VAL A 635 -9.92 -12.18 36.28
N LEU A 636 -10.00 -13.49 36.08
CA LEU A 636 -10.95 -14.36 36.76
C LEU A 636 -10.27 -15.12 37.92
N GLY A 637 -11.00 -15.32 38.99
CA GLY A 637 -10.61 -16.19 40.07
C GLY A 637 -10.87 -17.67 39.81
N ASP A 638 -10.50 -18.52 40.74
CA ASP A 638 -10.57 -19.99 40.65
C ASP A 638 -12.00 -20.51 40.41
N GLU A 639 -13.02 -19.78 40.85
CA GLU A 639 -14.43 -20.12 40.65
C GLU A 639 -15.06 -19.45 39.43
N GLY A 640 -14.24 -18.77 38.60
CA GLY A 640 -14.71 -18.06 37.39
C GLY A 640 -15.39 -16.71 37.64
N GLN A 641 -15.34 -16.21 38.91
CA GLN A 641 -15.80 -14.87 39.23
C GLN A 641 -14.79 -13.81 38.77
N LEU A 642 -15.27 -12.60 38.44
CA LEU A 642 -14.42 -11.49 38.13
C LEU A 642 -13.66 -11.01 39.37
N GLU A 643 -12.35 -11.15 39.40
CA GLU A 643 -11.49 -10.57 40.47
C GLU A 643 -11.22 -9.09 40.17
N ARG A 644 -10.83 -8.77 38.95
CA ARG A 644 -10.60 -7.39 38.49
C ARG A 644 -10.62 -7.28 36.99
N LYS A 645 -10.80 -6.08 36.49
CA LYS A 645 -10.56 -5.76 35.08
C LYS A 645 -9.05 -5.70 34.79
N ALA A 646 -8.66 -5.99 33.57
CA ALA A 646 -7.26 -5.90 33.13
C ALA A 646 -6.70 -4.47 33.27
N ASP A 647 -5.39 -4.36 33.39
CA ASP A 647 -4.70 -3.09 33.61
C ASP A 647 -4.93 -2.06 32.51
N ILE A 648 -5.23 -2.48 31.28
CA ILE A 648 -5.48 -1.61 30.12
C ILE A 648 -6.67 -0.64 30.37
N PHE A 649 -7.59 -0.98 31.23
CA PHE A 649 -8.72 -0.12 31.62
C PHE A 649 -8.31 1.13 32.40
N TYR A 650 -7.13 1.12 33.04
CA TYR A 650 -6.73 2.14 34.01
C TYR A 650 -5.33 2.69 33.79
N LYS A 651 -4.48 1.94 33.10
CA LYS A 651 -3.07 2.26 32.94
C LYS A 651 -2.64 2.18 31.48
N ARG A 652 -1.62 2.93 31.13
CA ARG A 652 -0.88 2.69 29.90
C ARG A 652 -0.13 1.36 30.01
N THR A 653 -0.41 0.42 29.14
CA THR A 653 0.15 -0.94 29.12
C THR A 653 1.16 -1.14 28.00
N ILE A 654 1.15 -0.27 27.00
CA ILE A 654 2.05 -0.31 25.85
C ILE A 654 2.89 0.96 25.87
N LYS A 655 4.21 0.81 25.84
CA LYS A 655 5.12 1.93 25.65
C LYS A 655 5.28 2.18 24.15
N PRO A 656 5.20 3.44 23.69
CA PRO A 656 5.41 3.75 22.31
C PRO A 656 6.84 3.43 21.90
N HIS A 657 7.03 3.05 20.66
CA HIS A 657 8.35 3.00 20.05
C HIS A 657 8.81 4.45 19.85
N THR A 658 9.70 4.91 20.68
CA THR A 658 10.36 6.20 20.50
C THR A 658 11.53 5.99 19.55
N PRO A 659 11.50 6.54 18.33
CA PRO A 659 12.65 6.45 17.44
C PRO A 659 13.85 7.11 18.10
N VAL A 660 14.99 6.44 18.04
CA VAL A 660 16.24 6.98 18.53
C VAL A 660 16.65 8.12 17.61
N THR A 661 16.75 9.34 18.11
CA THR A 661 17.07 10.52 17.32
C THR A 661 18.55 10.91 17.39
N SER A 662 19.28 10.41 18.39
CA SER A 662 20.72 10.61 18.51
C SER A 662 21.36 9.52 19.37
N VAL A 663 22.61 9.22 19.07
CA VAL A 663 23.44 8.27 19.84
C VAL A 663 24.87 8.80 19.98
N ASP A 664 25.60 8.33 20.99
CA ASP A 664 26.94 8.84 21.27
C ASP A 664 28.03 8.11 20.49
N THR A 665 27.80 6.88 20.08
CA THR A 665 28.82 6.03 19.46
C THR A 665 28.39 5.47 18.11
N SER A 666 29.36 5.21 17.25
CA SER A 666 29.15 4.58 15.94
C SER A 666 28.59 3.16 16.07
N SER A 667 28.92 2.44 17.15
CA SER A 667 28.39 1.10 17.43
C SER A 667 26.92 1.13 17.79
N GLU A 668 26.48 2.12 18.57
CA GLU A 668 25.05 2.35 18.86
C GLU A 668 24.28 2.74 17.60
N ALA A 669 24.85 3.64 16.77
CA ALA A 669 24.26 4.00 15.49
C ALA A 669 24.07 2.79 14.57
N LEU A 670 25.06 1.89 14.52
CA LEU A 670 24.96 0.65 13.77
C LEU A 670 23.85 -0.25 14.32
N ALA A 671 23.76 -0.40 15.63
CA ALA A 671 22.69 -1.21 16.25
C ALA A 671 21.30 -0.65 15.94
N VAL A 672 21.14 0.68 15.99
CA VAL A 672 19.89 1.36 15.63
C VAL A 672 19.59 1.20 14.14
N SER A 673 20.59 1.40 13.26
CA SER A 673 20.44 1.21 11.81
C SER A 673 20.02 -0.22 11.47
N MET A 674 20.65 -1.22 12.09
CA MET A 674 20.26 -2.62 11.87
C MET A 674 18.87 -2.93 12.42
N GLY A 675 18.49 -2.34 13.55
CA GLY A 675 17.17 -2.52 14.17
C GLY A 675 16.03 -1.85 13.38
N GLU A 676 16.26 -0.66 12.85
CA GLU A 676 15.24 0.16 12.18
C GLU A 676 15.20 -0.02 10.67
N LYS A 677 16.37 -0.18 10.04
CA LYS A 677 16.54 -0.24 8.57
C LYS A 677 16.91 -1.63 8.06
N ALA A 678 17.25 -2.57 8.96
CA ALA A 678 17.74 -3.92 8.64
C ALA A 678 19.00 -3.93 7.73
N ARG A 679 19.76 -2.84 7.70
CA ARG A 679 20.97 -2.66 6.89
C ARG A 679 21.91 -1.65 7.53
N VAL A 680 23.15 -1.62 7.05
CA VAL A 680 24.08 -0.54 7.34
C VAL A 680 23.68 0.67 6.49
N ASP A 681 22.93 1.59 7.07
CA ASP A 681 22.50 2.84 6.44
C ASP A 681 23.39 3.98 6.95
N MET A 682 24.41 4.31 6.17
CA MET A 682 25.47 5.24 6.61
C MET A 682 24.93 6.66 6.78
N ASP A 683 24.04 7.11 5.91
CA ASP A 683 23.43 8.44 6.01
C ASP A 683 22.63 8.57 7.33
N TYR A 684 21.83 7.56 7.64
CA TYR A 684 21.10 7.51 8.90
C TYR A 684 22.02 7.45 10.13
N MET A 685 23.12 6.71 10.04
CA MET A 685 24.13 6.65 11.11
C MET A 685 24.85 7.98 11.30
N CYS A 686 25.13 8.71 10.23
CA CYS A 686 25.67 10.07 10.28
C CYS A 686 24.69 11.04 10.97
N GLU A 687 23.39 10.96 10.64
CA GLU A 687 22.35 11.76 11.30
C GLU A 687 22.26 11.49 12.79
N LEU A 688 22.33 10.22 13.20
CA LEU A 688 22.25 9.81 14.61
C LEU A 688 23.45 10.24 15.44
N THR A 689 24.65 10.23 14.86
CA THR A 689 25.90 10.49 15.59
C THR A 689 26.44 11.89 15.42
N GLY A 690 26.06 12.59 14.35
CA GLY A 690 26.67 13.84 13.91
C GLY A 690 28.11 13.66 13.39
N LYS A 691 28.57 12.41 13.17
CA LYS A 691 29.89 12.09 12.61
C LYS A 691 29.83 11.98 11.08
N THR A 692 31.01 12.09 10.46
CA THR A 692 31.14 11.83 9.01
C THR A 692 31.16 10.33 8.71
N GLU A 693 30.90 9.97 7.47
CA GLU A 693 30.95 8.59 6.98
C GLU A 693 32.32 7.95 7.23
N GLU A 694 33.41 8.71 7.00
CA GLU A 694 34.78 8.24 7.22
C GLU A 694 35.07 7.97 8.69
N GLU A 695 34.58 8.81 9.59
CA GLU A 695 34.75 8.63 11.04
C GLU A 695 34.00 7.38 11.51
N ILE A 696 32.75 7.19 11.05
CA ILE A 696 31.96 6.01 11.40
C ILE A 696 32.61 4.72 10.87
N PHE A 697 33.07 4.76 9.61
CA PHE A 697 33.74 3.60 9.01
C PHE A 697 35.04 3.26 9.74
N ALA A 698 35.83 4.26 10.14
CA ALA A 698 37.06 4.07 10.92
C ALA A 698 36.76 3.46 12.30
N ASP A 699 35.70 3.95 12.99
CA ASP A 699 35.28 3.42 14.28
C ASP A 699 34.80 1.96 14.24
N LEU A 700 34.17 1.58 13.11
CA LEU A 700 33.56 0.26 12.92
C LEU A 700 34.42 -0.68 12.06
N LYS A 701 35.71 -0.39 11.92
CA LYS A 701 36.65 -1.18 11.13
C LYS A 701 36.68 -2.64 11.62
N GLY A 702 36.39 -3.60 10.74
CA GLY A 702 36.28 -5.03 11.08
C GLY A 702 34.90 -5.47 11.61
N VAL A 703 33.99 -4.53 11.88
CA VAL A 703 32.57 -4.80 12.19
C VAL A 703 31.72 -4.65 10.94
N ILE A 704 31.99 -3.62 10.15
CA ILE A 704 31.45 -3.43 8.81
C ILE A 704 32.61 -3.42 7.80
N PHE A 705 32.30 -3.81 6.58
CA PHE A 705 33.26 -3.91 5.49
C PHE A 705 32.77 -3.12 4.28
N LEU A 706 33.68 -2.39 3.66
CA LEU A 706 33.43 -1.74 2.36
C LEU A 706 33.32 -2.84 1.29
N ASN A 707 32.23 -2.85 0.55
CA ASN A 707 31.98 -3.86 -0.46
C ASN A 707 32.68 -3.52 -1.78
N PRO A 708 33.68 -4.30 -2.21
CA PRO A 708 34.38 -4.04 -3.46
C PRO A 708 33.48 -4.09 -4.71
N MET A 709 32.32 -4.71 -4.60
CA MET A 709 31.34 -4.79 -5.70
C MET A 709 30.44 -3.57 -5.79
N HIS A 710 30.43 -2.69 -4.78
CA HIS A 710 29.64 -1.47 -4.82
C HIS A 710 30.12 -0.55 -5.93
N GLY A 711 29.19 -0.12 -6.78
CA GLY A 711 29.51 0.78 -7.91
C GLY A 711 30.30 0.14 -9.04
N TYR A 712 30.64 -1.16 -8.97
CA TYR A 712 31.34 -1.86 -10.06
C TYR A 712 30.30 -2.27 -11.13
N GLY A 713 30.37 -1.59 -12.27
CA GLY A 713 29.38 -1.74 -13.35
C GLY A 713 27.99 -1.27 -12.93
N ASN A 714 26.99 -2.11 -13.10
CA ASN A 714 25.59 -1.83 -12.75
C ASN A 714 25.20 -2.46 -11.38
N SER A 715 26.17 -2.69 -10.49
CA SER A 715 25.88 -3.29 -9.19
C SER A 715 25.12 -2.32 -8.28
N THR A 716 23.94 -2.73 -7.85
CA THR A 716 23.13 -2.06 -6.83
C THR A 716 23.43 -2.55 -5.42
N GLN A 717 24.53 -3.30 -5.25
CA GLN A 717 24.91 -3.84 -3.95
C GLN A 717 25.25 -2.74 -2.96
N ALA A 718 24.91 -2.97 -1.68
CA ALA A 718 25.19 -2.04 -0.61
C ALA A 718 26.68 -1.71 -0.51
N LYS A 719 26.99 -0.45 -0.24
CA LYS A 719 28.36 0.04 -0.08
C LYS A 719 29.04 -0.58 1.13
N TYR A 720 28.32 -0.75 2.22
CA TYR A 720 28.80 -1.33 3.46
C TYR A 720 28.00 -2.57 3.82
N LEU A 721 28.69 -3.62 4.26
CA LEU A 721 28.12 -4.89 4.68
C LEU A 721 28.55 -5.22 6.11
N MET A 722 27.69 -5.87 6.87
CA MET A 722 28.04 -6.42 8.19
C MET A 722 29.06 -7.55 8.04
N ALA A 723 29.89 -7.76 9.08
CA ALA A 723 30.91 -8.80 9.09
C ALA A 723 30.33 -10.20 8.84
N ASP A 724 29.21 -10.55 9.42
CA ASP A 724 28.54 -11.84 9.23
C ASP A 724 28.07 -12.06 7.79
N GLU A 725 27.65 -11.02 7.10
CA GLU A 725 27.27 -11.06 5.70
C GLU A 725 28.48 -11.07 4.76
N TYR A 726 29.50 -10.23 5.07
CA TYR A 726 30.67 -10.11 4.22
C TYR A 726 31.58 -11.34 4.30
N LEU A 727 31.79 -11.89 5.51
CA LEU A 727 32.69 -12.99 5.75
C LEU A 727 32.06 -14.39 5.57
N SER A 728 30.86 -14.46 5.01
CA SER A 728 30.14 -15.70 4.71
C SER A 728 29.97 -15.93 3.18
N GLY A 729 29.51 -17.11 2.79
CA GLY A 729 29.29 -17.46 1.39
C GLY A 729 30.57 -17.80 0.64
N ASN A 730 30.77 -17.31 -0.60
CA ASN A 730 31.95 -17.60 -1.41
C ASN A 730 33.17 -16.75 -0.97
N VAL A 731 33.76 -17.12 0.17
CA VAL A 731 34.90 -16.44 0.78
C VAL A 731 36.11 -16.35 -0.16
N ARG A 732 36.37 -17.38 -0.98
CA ARG A 732 37.51 -17.42 -1.90
C ARG A 732 37.44 -16.35 -3.00
N GLU A 733 36.26 -16.19 -3.56
CA GLU A 733 35.99 -15.17 -4.57
C GLU A 733 36.07 -13.76 -3.98
N LYS A 734 35.46 -13.58 -2.81
CA LYS A 734 35.55 -12.32 -2.06
C LYS A 734 36.98 -11.95 -1.72
N LEU A 735 37.79 -12.92 -1.30
CA LEU A 735 39.22 -12.70 -1.01
C LEU A 735 40.02 -12.31 -2.26
N ALA A 736 39.77 -12.98 -3.39
CA ALA A 736 40.44 -12.62 -4.65
C ALA A 736 40.10 -11.18 -5.09
N LEU A 737 38.83 -10.79 -4.90
CA LEU A 737 38.40 -9.44 -5.21
C LEU A 737 38.95 -8.40 -4.23
N ALA A 738 38.93 -8.72 -2.93
CA ALA A 738 39.45 -7.84 -1.89
C ALA A 738 40.95 -7.57 -2.08
N ARG A 739 41.75 -8.58 -2.47
CA ARG A 739 43.18 -8.41 -2.79
C ARG A 739 43.42 -7.45 -3.97
N LYS A 740 42.61 -7.57 -5.03
CA LYS A 740 42.69 -6.64 -6.16
C LYS A 740 42.34 -5.21 -5.78
N SER A 741 41.32 -5.06 -4.94
CA SER A 741 40.88 -3.74 -4.44
C SER A 741 41.94 -3.13 -3.50
N ALA A 742 42.57 -3.96 -2.66
CA ALA A 742 43.63 -3.52 -1.75
C ALA A 742 44.93 -3.11 -2.47
N GLU A 743 45.21 -3.63 -3.69
CA GLU A 743 46.30 -3.15 -4.52
C GLU A 743 46.10 -1.69 -4.98
N LEU A 744 44.86 -1.28 -5.18
CA LEU A 744 44.51 0.06 -5.63
C LEU A 744 44.25 1.01 -4.45
N TYR A 745 43.56 0.51 -3.41
CA TYR A 745 43.11 1.27 -2.25
C TYR A 745 43.46 0.51 -0.95
N PRO A 746 44.73 0.47 -0.56
CA PRO A 746 45.19 -0.33 0.57
C PRO A 746 44.57 0.12 1.91
N GLU A 747 44.34 1.41 2.12
CA GLU A 747 43.78 1.95 3.36
C GLU A 747 42.33 1.44 3.62
N ASP A 748 41.58 1.22 2.53
CA ASP A 748 40.15 0.83 2.61
C ASP A 748 39.97 -0.70 2.68
N TYR A 749 40.79 -1.46 1.93
CA TYR A 749 40.54 -2.89 1.72
C TYR A 749 41.55 -3.85 2.37
N THR A 750 42.61 -3.40 3.00
CA THR A 750 43.54 -4.30 3.71
C THR A 750 42.82 -5.06 4.81
N VAL A 751 41.92 -4.40 5.56
CA VAL A 751 41.12 -5.04 6.60
C VAL A 751 40.22 -6.15 6.06
N ASN A 752 39.68 -5.98 4.83
CA ASN A 752 38.90 -6.99 4.15
C ASN A 752 39.72 -8.25 3.85
N VAL A 753 40.95 -8.06 3.34
CA VAL A 753 41.85 -9.18 3.04
C VAL A 753 42.20 -9.95 4.30
N GLU A 754 42.64 -9.24 5.35
CA GLU A 754 43.01 -9.86 6.63
C GLU A 754 41.84 -10.64 7.27
N ALA A 755 40.64 -10.07 7.20
CA ALA A 755 39.44 -10.71 7.78
C ALA A 755 39.03 -11.97 6.97
N LEU A 756 39.07 -11.89 5.64
CA LEU A 756 38.73 -13.03 4.77
C LEU A 756 39.76 -14.15 4.85
N GLU A 757 41.05 -13.83 5.04
CA GLU A 757 42.11 -14.83 5.23
C GLU A 757 41.98 -15.61 6.54
N ARG A 758 41.37 -15.00 7.59
CA ARG A 758 41.12 -15.66 8.87
C ARG A 758 39.97 -16.65 8.82
N VAL A 759 39.02 -16.47 7.93
CA VAL A 759 37.81 -17.30 7.79
C VAL A 759 37.86 -18.27 6.61
N GLN A 760 38.94 -18.23 5.80
CA GLN A 760 39.20 -19.18 4.71
C GLN A 760 39.73 -20.50 5.29
#